data_6a1913af6b0558ae30f17bbc0670ddba
#
_entry.id   6a1913af6b0558ae30f17bbc0670ddba
#
_cell.length_a   1.000
_cell.length_b   1.000
_cell.length_c   1.000
_cell.angle_alpha   90.00
_cell.angle_beta   90.00
_cell.angle_gamma   90.00
#
_symmetry.space_group_name_H-M   'P 1'
#
loop_
_entity.id
_entity.type
_entity.pdbx_description
1 polymer ?
#
loop_
_entity_poly.entity_id
_entity_poly.type
_entity_poly.pdbx_seq_one_letter_code
_entity_poly.pdbx_strand_id
1 'polypeptide(L)'
;MSSNKLKDVQLFFKDILKGRIKNASSYKEYSTKFSLDFIKYDLYDTDISKITQLIVDTEKLTSLSIRLSDSLTDKTILNRLLRKISLKRQFTSLSFYIKYLPDELLDIFIEFIGKLENTLNSLEISIKYEDSNKESETLKKILISLIKNEDSGITDLFFNQCRFNTEENLKLLNDYIQKNKNKIKNLGVSKEKIFNDEFTIDITHLQKVDLSQSNISTVLFLPLDILNLSNNNISKFGLENIANNLKKQSCTLKKLNLSNNFIGNEGCFILGECLKYNKSLISLNLSGNNILDEGAIAIANNIKSENNKTLKKIKFKDNSITSEGIIQFCSILSQEPIDRFSKIDFSVNYLDDVGLSDYGFFISRFQNITSLVLSDRFSKNSLKNYFIYCQNLTNLKKIIFYQINLTEESTEHLKYILLNNKNIEKLILSTNRNLHDGIIDISQGIEHNLKLTHISFRTCNIGDKGAEALASALFKNIFIKEIDLDDNKIGTKGIQALCDKVLGKVSLISLSLGHNLIDQEGSVFIGNSLLTANELECLNLSSNKLKDEGCINIANGLKNNLIIKELYLDNNDIENKGADELGKCLKNKENLFILGLSSNNITEISEDLTELFEWLKIINIADNPLYPSAIINIFQSTARNRLFQKIRFKSNDKYLFKSMNANDNLKIFDLSYNDNINIHLIKNILGLKNISKLYLQRNNINDNDIQRISQYIKQFSSHLKELRLQSNLIGINGSEYLAELIRDNNYLKILNITDNPLQSKGIINICEAITTSKNNITELLINGTKCNDYCVEKINKMLRINKKLRIFTAAENKFTNKGVDKILSTLRTNDTLLQISLGNKYINSTAFENLADYLSFNKSLLFLEIKSSKITDDIIKKLAKMLLFNKTLSYINIIGNLLTREGIISMGQYLNKNKSIKQILALLNVERDEEPLIKSSNPHIIFN
;
A
#
# COMPACT_ATOMS: atom_id res chain seq x y z
N MET A 1 14.24 17.10 -18.76
CA MET A 1 13.77 17.05 -20.15
C MET A 1 13.00 15.79 -20.57
N SER A 2 12.96 14.70 -19.79
CA SER A 2 12.29 13.45 -20.19
C SER A 2 10.83 13.27 -19.71
N SER A 3 10.37 13.98 -18.68
CA SER A 3 9.00 13.82 -18.15
C SER A 3 7.91 14.58 -18.92
N ASN A 4 8.22 15.75 -19.49
CA ASN A 4 7.24 16.52 -20.27
C ASN A 4 6.83 15.83 -21.57
N LYS A 5 7.72 15.04 -22.13
CA LYS A 5 7.48 14.31 -23.39
C LYS A 5 6.49 13.13 -23.28
N LEU A 6 6.33 12.57 -22.07
CA LEU A 6 5.36 11.49 -21.82
C LEU A 6 3.92 12.01 -21.69
N LYS A 7 3.78 13.25 -21.18
CA LYS A 7 2.48 13.92 -21.00
C LYS A 7 1.82 14.30 -22.33
N ASP A 8 2.62 14.78 -23.27
CA ASP A 8 2.14 15.21 -24.60
C ASP A 8 1.54 14.06 -25.41
N VAL A 9 2.02 12.84 -25.18
CA VAL A 9 1.50 11.65 -25.89
C VAL A 9 0.20 11.13 -25.30
N GLN A 10 0.04 11.17 -23.99
CA GLN A 10 -1.24 10.81 -23.35
C GLN A 10 -2.36 11.81 -23.69
N LEU A 11 -2.05 13.10 -23.72
CA LEU A 11 -2.96 14.16 -24.14
C LEU A 11 -3.34 13.98 -25.62
N PHE A 12 -2.37 13.73 -26.45
CA PHE A 12 -2.51 13.50 -27.87
C PHE A 12 -3.42 12.30 -28.22
N PHE A 13 -3.25 11.17 -27.55
CA PHE A 13 -4.14 10.02 -27.75
C PHE A 13 -5.59 10.32 -27.33
N LYS A 14 -5.78 11.13 -26.30
CA LYS A 14 -7.08 11.55 -25.81
C LYS A 14 -7.79 12.49 -26.80
N ASP A 15 -7.04 13.39 -27.41
CA ASP A 15 -7.56 14.31 -28.43
C ASP A 15 -7.88 13.62 -29.76
N ILE A 16 -7.16 12.56 -30.07
CA ILE A 16 -7.49 11.70 -31.22
C ILE A 16 -8.77 10.91 -31.00
N LEU A 17 -8.94 10.32 -29.82
CA LEU A 17 -10.15 9.60 -29.43
C LEU A 17 -11.39 10.51 -29.47
N LYS A 18 -11.21 11.82 -29.26
CA LYS A 18 -12.26 12.82 -29.36
C LYS A 18 -12.46 13.41 -30.78
N GLY A 19 -11.67 12.98 -31.75
CA GLY A 19 -11.72 13.52 -33.11
C GLY A 19 -11.22 14.97 -33.26
N ARG A 20 -10.54 15.49 -32.22
CA ARG A 20 -10.06 16.90 -32.20
C ARG A 20 -8.77 17.15 -33.02
N ILE A 21 -7.96 16.09 -33.27
CA ILE A 21 -6.72 16.20 -34.03
C ILE A 21 -6.87 15.47 -35.37
N LYS A 22 -6.76 16.20 -36.47
CA LYS A 22 -6.85 15.65 -37.83
C LYS A 22 -5.50 15.18 -38.40
N ASN A 23 -4.36 15.61 -37.81
CA ASN A 23 -3.01 15.27 -38.33
C ASN A 23 -2.04 14.90 -37.18
N ALA A 24 -1.54 13.67 -37.25
CA ALA A 24 -0.63 13.09 -36.27
C ALA A 24 0.84 13.49 -36.42
N SER A 25 1.19 14.24 -37.45
CA SER A 25 2.60 14.46 -37.85
C SER A 25 3.43 15.31 -36.89
N SER A 26 2.80 16.16 -36.09
CA SER A 26 3.50 17.10 -35.16
C SER A 26 3.97 16.48 -33.85
N TYR A 27 3.51 15.28 -33.47
CA TYR A 27 3.82 14.63 -32.17
C TYR A 27 4.76 13.42 -32.28
N LYS A 28 5.23 13.08 -33.46
CA LYS A 28 6.09 11.91 -33.71
C LYS A 28 7.42 11.92 -32.95
N GLU A 29 7.83 13.03 -32.36
CA GLU A 29 9.21 13.21 -31.89
C GLU A 29 9.46 12.90 -30.41
N TYR A 30 8.44 12.72 -29.54
CA TYR A 30 8.66 13.03 -28.11
C TYR A 30 8.43 11.93 -27.07
N SER A 31 7.90 10.74 -27.36
CA SER A 31 7.65 9.75 -26.31
C SER A 31 8.23 8.37 -26.58
N THR A 32 8.86 7.79 -25.55
CA THR A 32 9.43 6.44 -25.57
C THR A 32 8.56 5.40 -24.88
N LYS A 33 7.54 5.81 -24.11
CA LYS A 33 6.68 4.90 -23.32
C LYS A 33 5.21 5.27 -23.42
N PHE A 34 4.34 4.25 -23.53
CA PHE A 34 2.90 4.41 -23.60
C PHE A 34 2.14 3.33 -22.82
N SER A 35 0.95 3.62 -22.28
CA SER A 35 0.10 2.67 -21.58
C SER A 35 -1.33 2.68 -22.14
N LEU A 36 -1.82 1.51 -22.55
CA LEU A 36 -3.20 1.25 -22.94
C LEU A 36 -3.92 0.49 -21.83
N ASP A 37 -5.08 0.96 -21.40
CA ASP A 37 -5.84 0.36 -20.32
C ASP A 37 -7.26 -0.01 -20.77
N PHE A 38 -7.43 -1.24 -21.29
CA PHE A 38 -8.73 -1.79 -21.67
C PHE A 38 -9.63 -2.16 -20.48
N ILE A 39 -9.11 -2.13 -19.27
CA ILE A 39 -9.92 -2.27 -18.05
C ILE A 39 -10.74 -1.01 -17.81
N LYS A 40 -10.26 0.13 -18.31
CA LYS A 40 -10.87 1.46 -18.09
C LYS A 40 -11.67 1.98 -19.26
N TYR A 41 -11.44 1.47 -20.47
CA TYR A 41 -11.98 2.02 -21.71
C TYR A 41 -12.68 0.96 -22.54
N ASP A 42 -13.99 1.14 -22.77
CA ASP A 42 -14.70 0.46 -23.84
C ASP A 42 -14.36 1.19 -25.17
N LEU A 43 -13.38 0.68 -25.89
CA LEU A 43 -12.93 1.27 -27.14
C LEU A 43 -13.73 0.69 -28.31
N TYR A 44 -14.32 1.55 -29.11
CA TYR A 44 -14.95 1.14 -30.39
C TYR A 44 -13.88 0.79 -31.43
N ASP A 45 -14.22 0.00 -32.44
CA ASP A 45 -13.33 -0.47 -33.51
C ASP A 45 -12.63 0.70 -34.24
N THR A 46 -13.33 1.81 -34.41
CA THR A 46 -12.77 3.05 -34.97
C THR A 46 -11.69 3.68 -34.12
N ASP A 47 -11.84 3.63 -32.81
CA ASP A 47 -10.89 4.21 -31.84
C ASP A 47 -9.63 3.35 -31.76
N ILE A 48 -9.80 2.04 -31.75
CA ILE A 48 -8.67 1.10 -31.73
C ILE A 48 -7.90 1.12 -33.06
N SER A 49 -8.58 1.31 -34.19
CA SER A 49 -7.91 1.51 -35.47
C SER A 49 -7.03 2.76 -35.46
N LYS A 50 -7.51 3.88 -34.88
CA LYS A 50 -6.73 5.12 -34.75
C LYS A 50 -5.57 4.95 -33.78
N ILE A 51 -5.80 4.36 -32.61
CA ILE A 51 -4.74 4.06 -31.62
C ILE A 51 -3.69 3.15 -32.24
N THR A 52 -4.11 2.11 -32.93
CA THR A 52 -3.21 1.16 -33.56
C THR A 52 -2.38 1.83 -34.65
N GLN A 53 -2.97 2.72 -35.43
CA GLN A 53 -2.25 3.50 -36.42
C GLN A 53 -1.20 4.41 -35.81
N LEU A 54 -1.52 5.04 -34.68
CA LEU A 54 -0.60 5.90 -33.92
C LEU A 54 0.56 5.14 -33.30
N ILE A 55 0.28 3.99 -32.68
CA ILE A 55 1.32 3.09 -32.19
C ILE A 55 2.27 2.76 -33.35
N VAL A 56 1.72 2.57 -34.54
CA VAL A 56 2.49 2.31 -35.76
C VAL A 56 3.28 3.54 -36.26
N ASP A 57 2.72 4.73 -36.19
CA ASP A 57 3.33 5.94 -36.75
C ASP A 57 4.34 6.61 -35.78
N THR A 58 4.37 6.21 -34.49
CA THR A 58 5.27 6.81 -33.50
C THR A 58 6.59 6.06 -33.46
N GLU A 59 7.59 6.51 -34.21
CA GLU A 59 8.89 5.84 -34.37
C GLU A 59 9.72 5.74 -33.06
N LYS A 60 9.54 6.63 -32.12
CA LYS A 60 10.28 6.66 -30.83
C LYS A 60 9.63 5.88 -29.69
N LEU A 61 8.46 5.26 -29.91
CA LEU A 61 7.78 4.47 -28.89
C LEU A 61 8.47 3.12 -28.71
N THR A 62 9.21 2.97 -27.61
CA THR A 62 9.99 1.77 -27.30
C THR A 62 9.40 0.92 -26.18
N SER A 63 8.46 1.44 -25.40
CA SER A 63 7.83 0.72 -24.28
C SER A 63 6.32 0.88 -24.32
N LEU A 64 5.59 -0.24 -24.21
CA LEU A 64 4.13 -0.28 -24.22
C LEU A 64 3.62 -1.13 -23.05
N SER A 65 2.68 -0.60 -22.28
CA SER A 65 1.95 -1.32 -21.22
C SER A 65 0.48 -1.46 -21.62
N ILE A 66 -0.05 -2.67 -21.54
CA ILE A 66 -1.43 -2.99 -21.94
C ILE A 66 -2.13 -3.68 -20.78
N ARG A 67 -3.32 -3.17 -20.40
CA ARG A 67 -4.20 -3.80 -19.43
C ARG A 67 -5.41 -4.40 -20.11
N LEU A 68 -5.58 -5.70 -19.99
CA LEU A 68 -6.63 -6.49 -20.63
C LEU A 68 -7.66 -6.95 -19.59
N SER A 69 -8.95 -6.93 -19.96
CA SER A 69 -10.04 -7.41 -19.11
C SER A 69 -11.20 -7.98 -19.94
N ASP A 70 -12.19 -8.49 -19.24
CA ASP A 70 -13.46 -8.99 -19.77
C ASP A 70 -14.33 -7.94 -20.50
N SER A 71 -14.00 -6.66 -20.37
CA SER A 71 -14.65 -5.60 -21.15
C SER A 71 -14.26 -5.60 -22.62
N LEU A 72 -13.17 -6.30 -22.98
CA LEU A 72 -12.77 -6.50 -24.35
C LEU A 72 -13.48 -7.75 -24.90
N THR A 73 -14.56 -7.56 -25.66
CA THR A 73 -15.39 -8.66 -26.18
C THR A 73 -15.15 -9.00 -27.66
N ASP A 74 -14.48 -8.10 -28.40
CA ASP A 74 -14.25 -8.26 -29.82
C ASP A 74 -12.88 -8.84 -30.15
N LYS A 75 -12.87 -10.06 -30.71
CA LYS A 75 -11.67 -10.78 -31.13
C LYS A 75 -10.90 -10.05 -32.24
N THR A 76 -11.60 -9.38 -33.12
CA THR A 76 -10.97 -8.73 -34.30
C THR A 76 -10.13 -7.55 -33.84
N ILE A 77 -10.56 -6.85 -32.83
CA ILE A 77 -9.89 -5.71 -32.24
C ILE A 77 -8.57 -6.12 -31.57
N LEU A 78 -8.61 -7.12 -30.68
CA LEU A 78 -7.40 -7.61 -30.02
C LEU A 78 -6.41 -8.17 -31.02
N ASN A 79 -6.87 -8.98 -31.96
CA ASN A 79 -6.02 -9.57 -32.99
C ASN A 79 -5.34 -8.50 -33.85
N ARG A 80 -6.08 -7.46 -34.27
CA ARG A 80 -5.53 -6.35 -35.05
C ARG A 80 -4.48 -5.56 -34.26
N LEU A 81 -4.76 -5.27 -32.99
CA LEU A 81 -3.83 -4.56 -32.12
C LEU A 81 -2.54 -5.36 -31.93
N LEU A 82 -2.64 -6.62 -31.51
CA LEU A 82 -1.49 -7.46 -31.22
C LEU A 82 -0.66 -7.77 -32.50
N ARG A 83 -1.32 -8.02 -33.64
CA ARG A 83 -0.62 -8.18 -34.93
C ARG A 83 0.19 -6.95 -35.33
N LYS A 84 -0.36 -5.75 -35.11
CA LYS A 84 0.38 -4.53 -35.43
C LYS A 84 1.52 -4.24 -34.46
N ILE A 85 1.38 -4.62 -33.19
CA ILE A 85 2.47 -4.56 -32.21
C ILE A 85 3.59 -5.53 -32.63
N SER A 86 3.26 -6.74 -33.08
CA SER A 86 4.26 -7.73 -33.51
C SER A 86 5.04 -7.34 -34.75
N LEU A 87 4.44 -6.52 -35.62
CA LEU A 87 5.11 -6.03 -36.82
C LEU A 87 6.10 -4.88 -36.58
N LYS A 88 6.11 -4.33 -35.33
CA LYS A 88 6.98 -3.21 -35.00
C LYS A 88 8.21 -3.62 -34.24
N ARG A 89 9.35 -3.62 -34.88
CA ARG A 89 10.67 -3.94 -34.33
C ARG A 89 11.23 -2.93 -33.34
N GLN A 90 10.55 -1.82 -33.12
CA GLN A 90 11.03 -0.77 -32.21
C GLN A 90 10.69 -1.00 -30.72
N PHE A 91 9.78 -1.93 -30.41
CA PHE A 91 9.43 -2.20 -29.02
C PHE A 91 10.55 -2.97 -28.34
N THR A 92 11.14 -2.36 -27.30
CA THR A 92 12.13 -3.00 -26.43
C THR A 92 11.54 -3.47 -25.10
N SER A 93 10.33 -2.99 -24.73
CA SER A 93 9.67 -3.37 -23.48
C SER A 93 8.16 -3.47 -23.66
N LEU A 94 7.58 -4.60 -23.25
CA LEU A 94 6.13 -4.81 -23.17
C LEU A 94 5.72 -5.23 -21.77
N SER A 95 4.61 -4.67 -21.28
CA SER A 95 4.01 -5.05 -19.99
C SER A 95 2.53 -5.33 -20.19
N PHE A 96 2.06 -6.49 -19.71
CA PHE A 96 0.68 -6.93 -19.80
C PHE A 96 0.12 -7.16 -18.40
N TYR A 97 -1.01 -6.53 -18.10
CA TYR A 97 -1.81 -6.82 -16.92
C TYR A 97 -3.13 -7.44 -17.37
N ILE A 98 -3.34 -8.72 -17.02
CA ILE A 98 -4.50 -9.51 -17.42
C ILE A 98 -5.38 -9.70 -16.18
N LYS A 99 -6.56 -9.05 -16.16
CA LYS A 99 -7.52 -9.22 -15.07
C LYS A 99 -8.44 -10.43 -15.30
N TYR A 100 -8.92 -10.59 -16.50
CA TYR A 100 -9.69 -11.74 -16.99
C TYR A 100 -9.74 -11.64 -18.51
N LEU A 101 -9.52 -12.74 -19.21
CA LEU A 101 -9.76 -12.84 -20.65
C LEU A 101 -10.66 -14.04 -20.92
N PRO A 102 -11.71 -13.91 -21.75
CA PRO A 102 -12.40 -15.06 -22.33
C PRO A 102 -11.42 -15.98 -23.07
N ASP A 103 -11.69 -17.28 -23.08
CA ASP A 103 -10.76 -18.28 -23.63
C ASP A 103 -10.37 -17.97 -25.09
N GLU A 104 -11.30 -17.48 -25.89
CA GLU A 104 -11.05 -17.10 -27.28
C GLU A 104 -10.10 -15.89 -27.45
N LEU A 105 -10.14 -14.92 -26.53
CA LEU A 105 -9.20 -13.80 -26.53
C LEU A 105 -7.85 -14.20 -25.92
N LEU A 106 -7.87 -15.13 -24.99
CA LEU A 106 -6.68 -15.69 -24.41
C LEU A 106 -5.86 -16.44 -25.46
N ASP A 107 -6.51 -17.21 -26.34
CA ASP A 107 -5.83 -17.93 -27.43
C ASP A 107 -5.13 -16.98 -28.41
N ILE A 108 -5.76 -15.85 -28.75
CA ILE A 108 -5.13 -14.80 -29.57
C ILE A 108 -3.90 -14.19 -28.87
N PHE A 109 -4.02 -13.95 -27.56
CA PHE A 109 -2.92 -13.41 -26.77
C PHE A 109 -1.75 -14.41 -26.66
N ILE A 110 -2.05 -15.70 -26.49
CA ILE A 110 -1.06 -16.79 -26.45
C ILE A 110 -0.34 -16.94 -27.78
N GLU A 111 -1.07 -16.87 -28.89
CA GLU A 111 -0.47 -16.89 -30.24
C GLU A 111 0.48 -15.70 -30.46
N PHE A 112 0.09 -14.52 -29.98
CA PHE A 112 0.93 -13.32 -30.02
C PHE A 112 2.22 -13.50 -29.18
N ILE A 113 2.11 -14.00 -27.94
CA ILE A 113 3.27 -14.26 -27.06
C ILE A 113 4.24 -15.23 -27.73
N GLY A 114 3.73 -16.25 -28.44
CA GLY A 114 4.56 -17.21 -29.17
C GLY A 114 5.29 -16.64 -30.42
N LYS A 115 4.95 -15.44 -30.83
CA LYS A 115 5.52 -14.76 -32.03
C LYS A 115 6.28 -13.48 -31.72
N LEU A 116 6.68 -13.28 -30.42
CA LEU A 116 7.44 -12.09 -30.04
C LEU A 116 8.81 -12.07 -30.72
N GLU A 117 9.17 -10.91 -31.30
CA GLU A 117 10.40 -10.75 -32.08
C GLU A 117 11.66 -10.55 -31.21
N ASN A 118 12.82 -10.74 -31.81
CA ASN A 118 14.16 -10.58 -31.21
C ASN A 118 14.47 -9.17 -30.68
N THR A 119 13.70 -8.17 -31.04
CA THR A 119 13.88 -6.78 -30.59
C THR A 119 13.34 -6.51 -29.21
N LEU A 120 12.49 -7.38 -28.66
CA LEU A 120 11.91 -7.23 -27.33
C LEU A 120 12.92 -7.66 -26.26
N ASN A 121 13.35 -6.71 -25.45
CA ASN A 121 14.29 -6.95 -24.34
C ASN A 121 13.59 -7.23 -23.03
N SER A 122 12.42 -6.61 -22.76
CA SER A 122 11.73 -6.72 -21.47
C SER A 122 10.27 -7.11 -21.66
N LEU A 123 9.86 -8.19 -21.00
CA LEU A 123 8.48 -8.65 -20.93
C LEU A 123 8.03 -8.74 -19.46
N GLU A 124 6.94 -8.05 -19.15
CA GLU A 124 6.28 -8.14 -17.86
C GLU A 124 4.84 -8.64 -18.04
N ILE A 125 4.47 -9.67 -17.28
CA ILE A 125 3.13 -10.27 -17.29
C ILE A 125 2.60 -10.27 -15.85
N SER A 126 1.40 -9.75 -15.68
CA SER A 126 0.65 -9.82 -14.42
C SER A 126 -0.71 -10.43 -14.70
N ILE A 127 -1.07 -11.48 -13.96
CA ILE A 127 -2.35 -12.19 -14.12
C ILE A 127 -3.10 -12.12 -12.80
N LYS A 128 -4.36 -11.70 -12.85
CA LYS A 128 -5.19 -11.61 -11.65
C LYS A 128 -6.61 -12.09 -11.94
N TYR A 129 -6.83 -13.38 -11.87
CA TYR A 129 -8.16 -13.98 -11.94
C TYR A 129 -8.76 -14.18 -10.55
N GLU A 130 -10.08 -14.25 -10.47
CA GLU A 130 -10.76 -14.61 -9.23
C GLU A 130 -10.66 -16.11 -8.94
N ASP A 131 -10.63 -16.93 -9.98
CA ASP A 131 -10.42 -18.37 -9.92
C ASP A 131 -8.92 -18.69 -10.03
N SER A 132 -8.34 -19.25 -8.97
CA SER A 132 -6.93 -19.63 -8.90
C SER A 132 -6.55 -20.74 -9.88
N ASN A 133 -7.46 -21.65 -10.20
CA ASN A 133 -7.19 -22.75 -11.12
C ASN A 133 -7.14 -22.22 -12.56
N LYS A 134 -8.06 -21.35 -12.92
CA LYS A 134 -8.07 -20.69 -14.25
C LYS A 134 -6.87 -19.75 -14.42
N GLU A 135 -6.43 -19.08 -13.36
CA GLU A 135 -5.20 -18.28 -13.37
C GLU A 135 -3.97 -19.16 -13.64
N SER A 136 -3.85 -20.28 -12.93
CA SER A 136 -2.74 -21.24 -13.10
C SER A 136 -2.73 -21.87 -14.48
N GLU A 137 -3.88 -22.22 -15.03
CA GLU A 137 -4.01 -22.76 -16.40
C GLU A 137 -3.65 -21.72 -17.45
N THR A 138 -4.07 -20.48 -17.27
CA THR A 138 -3.69 -19.34 -18.14
C THR A 138 -2.17 -19.14 -18.14
N LEU A 139 -1.56 -19.16 -16.95
CA LEU A 139 -0.11 -19.03 -16.81
C LEU A 139 0.62 -20.18 -17.51
N LYS A 140 0.12 -21.42 -17.36
CA LYS A 140 0.64 -22.61 -18.04
C LYS A 140 0.64 -22.43 -19.56
N LYS A 141 -0.49 -22.01 -20.14
CA LYS A 141 -0.60 -21.77 -21.59
C LYS A 141 0.38 -20.71 -22.08
N ILE A 142 0.56 -19.61 -21.32
CA ILE A 142 1.52 -18.54 -21.65
C ILE A 142 2.97 -19.10 -21.62
N LEU A 143 3.33 -19.86 -20.59
CA LEU A 143 4.67 -20.43 -20.48
C LEU A 143 4.98 -21.40 -21.62
N ILE A 144 4.03 -22.27 -22.00
CA ILE A 144 4.16 -23.17 -23.15
C ILE A 144 4.39 -22.37 -24.43
N SER A 145 3.67 -21.27 -24.62
CA SER A 145 3.83 -20.43 -25.81
C SER A 145 5.19 -19.73 -25.85
N LEU A 146 5.67 -19.24 -24.70
CA LEU A 146 7.03 -18.67 -24.58
C LEU A 146 8.10 -19.74 -24.91
N ILE A 147 7.93 -20.98 -24.47
CA ILE A 147 8.86 -22.07 -24.76
C ILE A 147 8.91 -22.37 -26.26
N LYS A 148 7.79 -22.29 -26.95
CA LYS A 148 7.70 -22.52 -28.41
C LYS A 148 8.35 -21.40 -29.22
N ASN A 149 8.49 -20.21 -28.66
CA ASN A 149 9.08 -19.07 -29.37
C ASN A 149 10.62 -19.20 -29.42
N GLU A 150 11.16 -19.44 -30.64
CA GLU A 150 12.61 -19.55 -30.87
C GLU A 150 13.28 -18.20 -31.14
N ASP A 151 12.52 -17.19 -31.53
CA ASP A 151 12.99 -15.86 -31.95
C ASP A 151 12.98 -14.81 -30.84
N SER A 152 12.59 -15.17 -29.63
CA SER A 152 12.49 -14.22 -28.51
C SER A 152 13.85 -13.64 -28.12
N GLY A 153 13.95 -12.30 -28.07
CA GLY A 153 15.11 -11.54 -27.60
C GLY A 153 15.05 -11.14 -26.13
N ILE A 154 14.10 -11.68 -25.36
CA ILE A 154 13.82 -11.26 -23.97
C ILE A 154 15.03 -11.45 -23.08
N THR A 155 15.51 -10.35 -22.48
CA THR A 155 16.57 -10.33 -21.45
C THR A 155 16.00 -10.14 -20.05
N ASP A 156 14.85 -9.48 -19.92
CA ASP A 156 14.19 -9.12 -18.67
C ASP A 156 12.78 -9.71 -18.64
N LEU A 157 12.54 -10.70 -17.79
CA LEU A 157 11.26 -11.40 -17.68
C LEU A 157 10.68 -11.22 -16.27
N PHE A 158 9.47 -10.66 -16.18
CA PHE A 158 8.79 -10.41 -14.92
C PHE A 158 7.38 -10.99 -14.90
N PHE A 159 7.10 -11.83 -13.91
CA PHE A 159 5.78 -12.32 -13.56
C PHE A 159 5.36 -11.72 -12.22
N ASN A 160 4.57 -10.65 -12.26
CA ASN A 160 4.06 -9.97 -11.06
C ASN A 160 2.61 -10.37 -10.80
N GLN A 161 2.28 -10.78 -9.57
CA GLN A 161 0.93 -11.26 -9.23
C GLN A 161 0.48 -12.49 -10.05
N CYS A 162 1.41 -13.34 -10.47
CA CYS A 162 1.13 -14.59 -11.16
C CYS A 162 1.32 -15.76 -10.21
N ARG A 163 0.32 -16.63 -10.06
CA ARG A 163 0.35 -17.76 -9.11
C ARG A 163 1.10 -18.95 -9.67
N PHE A 164 2.33 -19.13 -9.23
CA PHE A 164 3.13 -20.34 -9.45
C PHE A 164 2.82 -21.41 -8.39
N ASN A 165 1.55 -21.78 -8.27
CA ASN A 165 1.03 -22.67 -7.24
C ASN A 165 1.03 -24.16 -7.65
N THR A 166 1.62 -24.52 -8.79
CA THR A 166 1.79 -25.90 -9.25
C THR A 166 3.24 -26.16 -9.62
N GLU A 167 3.70 -27.39 -9.37
CA GLU A 167 5.04 -27.84 -9.77
C GLU A 167 5.24 -27.75 -11.29
N GLU A 168 4.19 -28.01 -12.05
CA GLU A 168 4.21 -27.95 -13.52
C GLU A 168 4.53 -26.54 -14.03
N ASN A 169 3.92 -25.48 -13.45
CA ASN A 169 4.20 -24.10 -13.85
C ASN A 169 5.64 -23.68 -13.52
N LEU A 170 6.18 -24.14 -12.38
CA LEU A 170 7.58 -23.88 -12.04
C LEU A 170 8.53 -24.63 -12.99
N LYS A 171 8.21 -25.87 -13.34
CA LYS A 171 8.99 -26.66 -14.32
C LYS A 171 8.99 -25.99 -15.69
N LEU A 172 7.84 -25.57 -16.20
CA LEU A 172 7.74 -24.84 -17.47
C LEU A 172 8.53 -23.53 -17.45
N LEU A 173 8.46 -22.76 -16.35
CA LEU A 173 9.28 -21.56 -16.24
C LEU A 173 10.78 -21.89 -16.27
N ASN A 174 11.20 -22.94 -15.57
CA ASN A 174 12.57 -23.40 -15.61
C ASN A 174 13.00 -23.84 -17.00
N ASP A 175 12.19 -24.60 -17.72
CA ASP A 175 12.46 -25.07 -19.08
C ASP A 175 12.62 -23.87 -20.04
N TYR A 176 11.79 -22.84 -19.91
CA TYR A 176 11.92 -21.62 -20.68
C TYR A 176 13.22 -20.88 -20.39
N ILE A 177 13.57 -20.75 -19.11
CA ILE A 177 14.80 -20.08 -18.68
C ILE A 177 16.02 -20.83 -19.17
N GLN A 178 16.05 -22.18 -19.07
CA GLN A 178 17.15 -23.01 -19.56
C GLN A 178 17.30 -22.93 -21.07
N LYS A 179 16.19 -23.00 -21.81
CA LYS A 179 16.19 -22.83 -23.29
C LYS A 179 16.79 -21.48 -23.69
N ASN A 180 16.55 -20.41 -22.92
CA ASN A 180 17.01 -19.05 -23.20
C ASN A 180 18.17 -18.60 -22.29
N LYS A 181 18.97 -19.53 -21.80
CA LYS A 181 20.05 -19.31 -20.82
C LYS A 181 21.04 -18.20 -21.22
N ASN A 182 21.33 -18.06 -22.49
CA ASN A 182 22.28 -17.04 -22.99
C ASN A 182 21.62 -15.65 -23.21
N LYS A 183 20.29 -15.57 -23.13
CA LYS A 183 19.53 -14.34 -23.42
C LYS A 183 18.97 -13.72 -22.14
N ILE A 184 18.27 -14.48 -21.29
CA ILE A 184 17.62 -13.96 -20.06
C ILE A 184 18.68 -13.59 -19.02
N LYS A 185 18.62 -12.34 -18.53
CA LYS A 185 19.50 -11.79 -17.50
C LYS A 185 18.78 -11.47 -16.20
N ASN A 186 17.54 -11.02 -16.29
CA ASN A 186 16.76 -10.57 -15.14
C ASN A 186 15.44 -11.34 -15.05
N LEU A 187 15.11 -11.84 -13.86
CA LEU A 187 13.87 -12.55 -13.57
C LEU A 187 13.17 -11.93 -12.36
N GLY A 188 11.86 -11.70 -12.46
CA GLY A 188 11.00 -11.36 -11.34
C GLY A 188 9.82 -12.33 -11.25
N VAL A 189 9.65 -12.96 -10.08
CA VAL A 189 8.44 -13.72 -9.73
C VAL A 189 8.02 -13.26 -8.35
N SER A 190 7.04 -12.36 -8.28
CA SER A 190 6.76 -11.64 -7.05
C SER A 190 5.26 -11.43 -6.79
N LYS A 191 4.92 -11.16 -5.51
CA LYS A 191 3.60 -10.79 -5.00
C LYS A 191 2.55 -11.90 -5.02
N GLU A 192 2.93 -13.17 -5.16
CA GLU A 192 2.02 -14.32 -5.03
C GLU A 192 2.77 -15.54 -4.52
N LYS A 193 2.04 -16.49 -3.96
CA LYS A 193 2.60 -17.71 -3.36
C LYS A 193 3.21 -18.64 -4.43
N ILE A 194 4.43 -19.12 -4.17
CA ILE A 194 5.10 -20.15 -4.98
C ILE A 194 4.80 -21.54 -4.39
N PHE A 195 4.75 -22.53 -5.25
CA PHE A 195 4.49 -23.94 -4.88
C PHE A 195 5.53 -24.45 -3.89
N ASN A 196 5.08 -25.11 -2.82
CA ASN A 196 5.88 -25.68 -1.74
C ASN A 196 6.81 -24.73 -0.99
N ASP A 197 6.63 -23.41 -1.09
CA ASP A 197 7.45 -22.38 -0.45
C ASP A 197 8.96 -22.46 -0.78
N GLU A 198 9.33 -23.23 -1.82
CA GLU A 198 10.68 -23.40 -2.32
C GLU A 198 10.78 -22.92 -3.77
N PHE A 199 11.86 -22.21 -4.06
CA PHE A 199 12.15 -21.75 -5.42
C PHE A 199 13.25 -22.65 -6.01
N THR A 200 12.84 -23.60 -6.87
CA THR A 200 13.71 -24.66 -7.41
C THR A 200 14.24 -24.38 -8.82
N ILE A 201 13.99 -23.19 -9.35
CA ILE A 201 14.43 -22.81 -10.71
C ILE A 201 15.95 -22.60 -10.73
N ASP A 202 16.61 -23.11 -11.75
CA ASP A 202 18.03 -22.84 -12.00
C ASP A 202 18.25 -21.40 -12.50
N ILE A 203 18.75 -20.56 -11.62
CA ILE A 203 19.03 -19.13 -11.85
C ILE A 203 20.51 -18.81 -12.04
N THR A 204 21.34 -19.84 -12.31
CA THR A 204 22.81 -19.74 -12.36
C THR A 204 23.40 -18.69 -13.29
N HIS A 205 22.69 -18.32 -14.32
CA HIS A 205 23.13 -17.41 -15.38
C HIS A 205 22.48 -16.02 -15.31
N LEU A 206 21.56 -15.82 -14.36
CA LEU A 206 20.85 -14.54 -14.20
C LEU A 206 21.71 -13.50 -13.48
N GLN A 207 21.46 -12.23 -13.77
CA GLN A 207 22.12 -11.10 -13.10
C GLN A 207 21.28 -10.53 -11.96
N LYS A 208 19.94 -10.48 -12.14
CA LYS A 208 19.02 -9.96 -11.14
C LYS A 208 17.82 -10.89 -10.97
N VAL A 209 17.47 -11.15 -9.70
CA VAL A 209 16.28 -11.92 -9.34
C VAL A 209 15.47 -11.17 -8.29
N ASP A 210 14.17 -11.03 -8.52
CA ASP A 210 13.20 -10.47 -7.58
C ASP A 210 12.13 -11.51 -7.24
N LEU A 211 12.16 -11.99 -5.99
CA LEU A 211 11.23 -12.97 -5.42
C LEU A 211 10.52 -12.41 -4.18
N SER A 212 10.31 -11.09 -4.15
CA SER A 212 9.67 -10.44 -3.01
C SER A 212 8.19 -10.81 -2.89
N GLN A 213 7.70 -10.95 -1.64
CA GLN A 213 6.30 -11.28 -1.34
C GLN A 213 5.82 -12.61 -1.97
N SER A 214 6.69 -13.61 -2.05
CA SER A 214 6.41 -14.89 -2.74
C SER A 214 6.28 -16.08 -1.78
N ASN A 215 6.23 -15.83 -0.48
CA ASN A 215 6.09 -16.84 0.58
C ASN A 215 7.18 -17.91 0.56
N ILE A 216 8.40 -17.55 0.20
CA ILE A 216 9.54 -18.48 0.05
C ILE A 216 10.22 -18.68 1.40
N SER A 217 10.58 -19.92 1.72
CA SER A 217 11.38 -20.26 2.89
C SER A 217 12.84 -20.60 2.56
N THR A 218 13.12 -21.09 1.35
CA THR A 218 14.46 -21.45 0.90
C THR A 218 14.70 -21.06 -0.56
N VAL A 219 15.94 -20.80 -0.93
CA VAL A 219 16.37 -20.51 -2.31
C VAL A 219 17.68 -21.23 -2.60
N LEU A 220 17.72 -21.96 -3.70
CA LEU A 220 18.99 -22.44 -4.28
C LEU A 220 19.66 -21.30 -5.04
N PHE A 221 20.88 -20.97 -4.63
CA PHE A 221 21.54 -19.73 -4.98
C PHE A 221 22.74 -19.91 -5.90
N LEU A 222 22.96 -18.98 -6.83
CA LEU A 222 24.04 -19.00 -7.82
C LEU A 222 24.46 -17.55 -8.22
N PRO A 223 25.46 -17.35 -9.08
CA PRO A 223 26.07 -16.04 -9.28
C PRO A 223 25.08 -14.99 -9.83
N LEU A 224 24.61 -14.12 -8.94
CA LEU A 224 23.70 -13.01 -9.23
C LEU A 224 24.36 -11.70 -8.81
N ASP A 225 24.01 -10.58 -9.45
CA ASP A 225 24.36 -9.24 -9.01
C ASP A 225 23.41 -8.69 -7.97
N ILE A 226 22.10 -8.93 -8.14
CA ILE A 226 21.02 -8.40 -7.28
C ILE A 226 20.01 -9.49 -6.97
N LEU A 227 19.74 -9.70 -5.67
CA LEU A 227 18.71 -10.62 -5.19
C LEU A 227 17.80 -9.91 -4.20
N ASN A 228 16.49 -9.90 -4.51
CA ASN A 228 15.45 -9.38 -3.63
C ASN A 228 14.58 -10.53 -3.11
N LEU A 229 14.64 -10.77 -1.82
CA LEU A 229 13.89 -11.79 -1.09
C LEU A 229 13.05 -11.18 0.04
N SER A 230 12.72 -9.89 -0.04
CA SER A 230 11.96 -9.21 1.01
C SER A 230 10.54 -9.73 1.13
N ASN A 231 9.98 -9.61 2.35
CA ASN A 231 8.61 -10.05 2.67
C ASN A 231 8.35 -11.53 2.33
N ASN A 232 9.24 -12.41 2.78
CA ASN A 232 9.14 -13.84 2.64
C ASN A 232 9.20 -14.55 4.01
N ASN A 233 9.38 -15.86 4.01
CA ASN A 233 9.42 -16.69 5.21
C ASN A 233 10.83 -17.25 5.50
N ILE A 234 11.87 -16.52 5.08
CA ILE A 234 13.25 -17.00 5.24
C ILE A 234 13.67 -16.91 6.71
N SER A 235 13.99 -18.05 7.28
CA SER A 235 14.57 -18.19 8.62
C SER A 235 16.05 -18.59 8.51
N LYS A 236 16.69 -18.88 9.66
CA LYS A 236 18.07 -19.40 9.70
C LYS A 236 18.32 -20.58 8.75
N PHE A 237 17.39 -21.52 8.64
CA PHE A 237 17.53 -22.70 7.79
C PHE A 237 17.50 -22.35 6.28
N GLY A 238 16.57 -21.47 5.87
CA GLY A 238 16.55 -20.99 4.49
C GLY A 238 17.77 -20.16 4.14
N LEU A 239 18.35 -19.50 5.16
CA LEU A 239 19.54 -18.67 5.01
C LEU A 239 20.82 -19.48 4.80
N GLU A 240 20.94 -20.72 5.30
CA GLU A 240 22.14 -21.53 5.15
C GLU A 240 22.56 -21.70 3.70
N ASN A 241 21.61 -21.93 2.80
CA ASN A 241 21.88 -22.04 1.37
C ASN A 241 22.43 -20.73 0.77
N ILE A 242 21.82 -19.60 1.15
CA ILE A 242 22.29 -18.26 0.75
C ILE A 242 23.71 -18.02 1.27
N ALA A 243 23.92 -18.35 2.53
CA ALA A 243 25.19 -18.19 3.23
C ALA A 243 26.33 -19.00 2.60
N ASN A 244 26.08 -20.26 2.28
CA ASN A 244 27.06 -21.13 1.63
C ASN A 244 27.50 -20.57 0.27
N ASN A 245 26.60 -19.93 -0.44
CA ASN A 245 26.96 -19.27 -1.70
C ASN A 245 27.68 -17.94 -1.52
N LEU A 246 27.31 -17.15 -0.50
CA LEU A 246 28.04 -15.92 -0.16
C LEU A 246 29.51 -16.16 0.19
N LYS A 247 29.87 -17.37 0.72
CA LYS A 247 31.25 -17.77 1.05
C LYS A 247 32.11 -18.08 -0.18
N LYS A 248 31.49 -18.42 -1.33
CA LYS A 248 32.24 -18.82 -2.52
C LYS A 248 33.03 -17.66 -3.11
N GLN A 249 34.27 -17.90 -3.53
CA GLN A 249 35.07 -16.87 -4.22
C GLN A 249 34.45 -16.44 -5.56
N SER A 250 33.66 -17.29 -6.19
CA SER A 250 32.91 -17.01 -7.42
C SER A 250 31.62 -16.21 -7.19
N CYS A 251 31.29 -15.84 -5.94
CA CYS A 251 30.09 -15.05 -5.65
C CYS A 251 30.20 -13.66 -6.25
N THR A 252 29.21 -13.28 -7.08
CA THR A 252 29.13 -11.97 -7.74
C THR A 252 28.11 -11.02 -7.11
N LEU A 253 27.35 -11.48 -6.10
CA LEU A 253 26.22 -10.75 -5.53
C LEU A 253 26.63 -9.42 -4.91
N LYS A 254 26.10 -8.32 -5.46
CA LYS A 254 26.36 -6.95 -5.01
C LYS A 254 25.29 -6.41 -4.07
N LYS A 255 24.01 -6.85 -4.26
CA LYS A 255 22.89 -6.37 -3.44
C LYS A 255 22.01 -7.53 -3.02
N LEU A 256 21.80 -7.67 -1.70
CA LEU A 256 20.92 -8.66 -1.09
C LEU A 256 19.87 -7.94 -0.22
N ASN A 257 18.60 -8.13 -0.54
CA ASN A 257 17.50 -7.63 0.27
C ASN A 257 16.77 -8.82 0.92
N LEU A 258 16.89 -8.90 2.23
CA LEU A 258 16.26 -9.91 3.10
C LEU A 258 15.25 -9.27 4.06
N SER A 259 14.80 -8.02 3.81
CA SER A 259 13.91 -7.33 4.75
C SER A 259 12.57 -8.04 4.91
N ASN A 260 12.00 -7.92 6.12
CA ASN A 260 10.73 -8.53 6.50
C ASN A 260 10.72 -10.06 6.28
N ASN A 261 11.67 -10.72 6.90
CA ASN A 261 11.81 -12.17 7.00
C ASN A 261 11.96 -12.58 8.47
N PHE A 262 12.46 -13.78 8.75
CA PHE A 262 12.61 -14.34 10.08
C PHE A 262 14.06 -14.74 10.35
N ILE A 263 14.99 -13.83 10.04
CA ILE A 263 16.45 -14.09 10.15
C ILE A 263 16.87 -14.29 11.61
N GLY A 264 16.46 -13.40 12.50
CA GLY A 264 16.83 -13.41 13.92
C GLY A 264 18.34 -13.36 14.19
N ASN A 265 18.73 -13.57 15.45
CA ASN A 265 20.15 -13.57 15.82
C ASN A 265 20.91 -14.74 15.20
N GLU A 266 20.32 -15.95 15.21
CA GLU A 266 20.96 -17.16 14.67
C GLU A 266 21.27 -17.00 13.17
N GLY A 267 20.35 -16.40 12.40
CA GLY A 267 20.61 -16.09 11.00
C GLY A 267 21.70 -15.04 10.83
N CYS A 268 21.81 -14.07 11.75
CA CYS A 268 22.88 -13.09 11.73
C CYS A 268 24.24 -13.72 12.03
N PHE A 269 24.34 -14.72 12.91
CA PHE A 269 25.59 -15.50 13.11
C PHE A 269 26.02 -16.19 11.82
N ILE A 270 25.08 -16.86 11.13
CA ILE A 270 25.35 -17.53 9.85
C ILE A 270 25.80 -16.51 8.78
N LEU A 271 25.08 -15.38 8.66
CA LEU A 271 25.44 -14.31 7.71
C LEU A 271 26.79 -13.69 8.04
N GLY A 272 27.07 -13.41 9.32
CA GLY A 272 28.33 -12.83 9.76
C GLY A 272 29.50 -13.70 9.30
N GLU A 273 29.48 -14.99 9.62
CA GLU A 273 30.51 -15.94 9.19
C GLU A 273 30.71 -15.99 7.66
N CYS A 274 29.65 -15.74 6.90
CA CYS A 274 29.75 -15.71 5.45
C CYS A 274 30.32 -14.38 4.94
N LEU A 275 29.90 -13.28 5.54
CA LEU A 275 30.36 -11.95 5.18
C LEU A 275 31.86 -11.76 5.43
N LYS A 276 32.41 -12.48 6.40
CA LYS A 276 33.87 -12.52 6.64
C LYS A 276 34.64 -12.88 5.37
N TYR A 277 34.16 -13.81 4.58
CA TYR A 277 34.84 -14.30 3.36
C TYR A 277 34.29 -13.66 2.08
N ASN A 278 33.12 -13.03 2.13
CA ASN A 278 32.50 -12.46 0.95
C ASN A 278 33.17 -11.16 0.48
N LYS A 279 33.55 -11.13 -0.81
CA LYS A 279 34.24 -9.99 -1.42
C LYS A 279 33.42 -9.30 -2.54
N SER A 280 32.12 -9.55 -2.60
CA SER A 280 31.27 -9.01 -3.67
C SER A 280 30.12 -8.14 -3.17
N LEU A 281 29.56 -8.43 -1.98
CA LEU A 281 28.36 -7.76 -1.48
C LEU A 281 28.62 -6.31 -1.07
N ILE A 282 27.89 -5.39 -1.69
CA ILE A 282 27.98 -3.94 -1.44
C ILE A 282 26.85 -3.44 -0.55
N SER A 283 25.67 -4.06 -0.64
CA SER A 283 24.47 -3.64 0.09
C SER A 283 23.70 -4.82 0.65
N LEU A 284 23.47 -4.79 1.96
CA LEU A 284 22.68 -5.78 2.71
C LEU A 284 21.51 -5.07 3.42
N ASN A 285 20.29 -5.55 3.20
CA ASN A 285 19.10 -5.06 3.90
C ASN A 285 18.53 -6.18 4.79
N LEU A 286 18.59 -5.98 6.10
CA LEU A 286 18.10 -6.88 7.15
C LEU A 286 16.95 -6.23 7.95
N SER A 287 16.27 -5.21 7.40
CA SER A 287 15.17 -4.52 8.09
C SER A 287 14.01 -5.48 8.37
N GLY A 288 13.32 -5.32 9.52
CA GLY A 288 12.14 -6.14 9.85
C GLY A 288 12.43 -7.63 9.99
N ASN A 289 13.49 -8.03 10.70
CA ASN A 289 13.93 -9.42 10.82
C ASN A 289 14.03 -9.93 12.26
N ASN A 290 13.52 -9.20 13.23
CA ASN A 290 13.57 -9.56 14.65
C ASN A 290 15.00 -9.81 15.17
N ILE A 291 15.94 -8.98 14.72
CA ILE A 291 17.34 -9.06 15.12
C ILE A 291 17.50 -8.31 16.46
N LEU A 292 18.21 -8.89 17.39
CA LEU A 292 18.61 -8.32 18.68
C LEU A 292 20.09 -7.89 18.66
N ASP A 293 20.57 -7.45 19.78
CA ASP A 293 21.94 -6.95 19.97
C ASP A 293 23.02 -7.95 19.52
N GLU A 294 22.90 -9.21 19.96
CA GLU A 294 23.89 -10.24 19.64
C GLU A 294 23.98 -10.50 18.13
N GLY A 295 22.82 -10.44 17.43
CA GLY A 295 22.79 -10.61 15.97
C GLY A 295 23.48 -9.46 15.23
N ALA A 296 23.24 -8.22 15.65
CA ALA A 296 23.91 -7.05 15.09
C ALA A 296 25.43 -7.08 15.36
N ILE A 297 25.82 -7.36 16.61
CA ILE A 297 27.22 -7.46 17.03
C ILE A 297 27.96 -8.57 16.27
N ALA A 298 27.31 -9.72 16.06
CA ALA A 298 27.89 -10.82 15.27
C ALA A 298 28.20 -10.39 13.83
N ILE A 299 27.29 -9.66 13.20
CA ILE A 299 27.56 -9.09 11.87
C ILE A 299 28.75 -8.13 11.94
N ALA A 300 28.80 -7.19 12.92
CA ALA A 300 29.88 -6.21 13.05
C ALA A 300 31.25 -6.90 13.17
N ASN A 301 31.37 -7.88 14.06
CA ASN A 301 32.61 -8.60 14.28
C ASN A 301 33.18 -9.27 13.02
N ASN A 302 32.30 -9.73 12.14
CA ASN A 302 32.70 -10.45 10.95
C ASN A 302 32.92 -9.55 9.72
N ILE A 303 32.38 -8.31 9.74
CA ILE A 303 32.58 -7.35 8.64
C ILE A 303 33.65 -6.29 8.92
N LYS A 304 34.52 -6.48 9.91
CA LYS A 304 35.67 -5.61 10.11
C LYS A 304 36.48 -5.46 8.81
N SER A 305 37.25 -4.37 8.68
CA SER A 305 37.98 -4.05 7.45
C SER A 305 39.03 -5.09 7.07
N GLU A 306 39.62 -5.75 8.03
CA GLU A 306 40.52 -6.88 7.81
C GLU A 306 39.86 -8.06 7.09
N ASN A 307 38.55 -8.27 7.33
CA ASN A 307 37.76 -9.39 6.81
C ASN A 307 36.95 -9.03 5.57
N ASN A 308 36.25 -7.90 5.59
CA ASN A 308 35.35 -7.51 4.51
C ASN A 308 35.56 -6.05 4.10
N LYS A 309 35.98 -5.81 2.85
CA LYS A 309 36.22 -4.48 2.29
C LYS A 309 35.14 -3.98 1.35
N THR A 310 34.11 -4.77 1.07
CA THR A 310 33.16 -4.50 -0.03
C THR A 310 31.81 -3.98 0.45
N LEU A 311 31.34 -4.35 1.65
CA LEU A 311 30.03 -3.95 2.14
C LEU A 311 30.04 -2.46 2.52
N LYS A 312 29.21 -1.67 1.80
CA LYS A 312 29.11 -0.20 1.96
C LYS A 312 27.78 0.26 2.55
N LYS A 313 26.74 -0.57 2.47
CA LYS A 313 25.38 -0.25 2.94
C LYS A 313 24.80 -1.41 3.72
N ILE A 314 24.38 -1.13 4.95
CA ILE A 314 23.67 -2.08 5.80
C ILE A 314 22.45 -1.41 6.43
N LYS A 315 21.34 -2.13 6.49
CA LYS A 315 20.10 -1.64 7.11
C LYS A 315 19.58 -2.67 8.10
N PHE A 316 19.33 -2.19 9.31
CA PHE A 316 18.69 -2.92 10.41
C PHE A 316 17.39 -2.25 10.85
N LYS A 317 16.79 -1.39 10.00
CA LYS A 317 15.54 -0.70 10.34
C LYS A 317 14.47 -1.68 10.81
N ASP A 318 13.67 -1.27 11.82
CA ASP A 318 12.55 -2.08 12.29
C ASP A 318 12.98 -3.49 12.76
N ASN A 319 13.89 -3.48 13.73
CA ASN A 319 14.35 -4.66 14.46
C ASN A 319 14.21 -4.42 15.98
N SER A 320 14.79 -5.26 16.79
CA SER A 320 14.74 -5.15 18.25
C SER A 320 16.12 -4.94 18.88
N ILE A 321 16.93 -4.12 18.23
CA ILE A 321 18.30 -3.79 18.67
C ILE A 321 18.22 -2.64 19.66
N THR A 322 18.83 -2.79 20.84
CA THR A 322 18.88 -1.76 21.88
C THR A 322 20.05 -0.77 21.66
N SER A 323 20.12 0.26 22.48
CA SER A 323 21.27 1.19 22.50
C SER A 323 22.59 0.47 22.62
N GLU A 324 22.68 -0.52 23.51
CA GLU A 324 23.89 -1.32 23.73
C GLU A 324 24.35 -2.02 22.45
N GLY A 325 23.43 -2.70 21.75
CA GLY A 325 23.75 -3.37 20.50
C GLY A 325 24.17 -2.41 19.39
N ILE A 326 23.50 -1.23 19.27
CA ILE A 326 23.83 -0.20 18.27
C ILE A 326 25.23 0.38 18.55
N ILE A 327 25.51 0.72 19.81
CA ILE A 327 26.80 1.28 20.24
C ILE A 327 27.92 0.27 20.01
N GLN A 328 27.76 -0.97 20.44
CA GLN A 328 28.78 -2.01 20.23
C GLN A 328 29.00 -2.29 18.75
N PHE A 329 27.93 -2.35 17.92
CA PHE A 329 28.07 -2.49 16.47
C PHE A 329 28.92 -1.37 15.88
N CYS A 330 28.61 -0.12 16.20
CA CYS A 330 29.33 1.05 15.68
C CYS A 330 30.73 1.13 16.23
N SER A 331 30.95 0.84 17.53
CA SER A 331 32.26 0.82 18.17
C SER A 331 33.22 -0.19 17.52
N ILE A 332 32.74 -1.42 17.29
CA ILE A 332 33.52 -2.48 16.63
C ILE A 332 34.00 -2.02 15.24
N LEU A 333 33.11 -1.37 14.47
CA LEU A 333 33.43 -0.93 13.12
C LEU A 333 34.22 0.37 13.07
N SER A 334 34.20 1.18 14.13
CA SER A 334 34.87 2.48 14.18
C SER A 334 36.34 2.41 14.58
N GLN A 335 36.91 1.23 14.89
CA GLN A 335 38.30 1.02 15.29
C GLN A 335 39.30 1.12 14.15
N GLU A 336 38.85 1.27 12.90
CA GLU A 336 39.66 1.22 11.68
C GLU A 336 39.36 2.33 10.67
N PRO A 337 40.12 2.50 9.55
CA PRO A 337 39.83 3.51 8.53
C PRO A 337 38.43 3.31 7.93
N ILE A 338 37.57 4.33 8.09
CA ILE A 338 36.13 4.15 8.11
C ILE A 338 35.46 4.68 6.83
N ASP A 339 36.21 4.88 5.76
CA ASP A 339 35.66 5.44 4.50
C ASP A 339 34.77 4.49 3.70
N ARG A 340 34.56 3.28 4.22
CA ARG A 340 33.80 2.24 3.51
C ARG A 340 32.30 2.46 3.52
N PHE A 341 31.73 2.79 4.68
CA PHE A 341 30.26 2.82 4.82
C PHE A 341 29.64 4.12 4.32
N SER A 342 28.69 3.99 3.40
CA SER A 342 27.87 5.10 2.89
C SER A 342 26.46 5.13 3.48
N LYS A 343 25.99 4.04 4.10
CA LYS A 343 24.74 3.99 4.83
C LYS A 343 24.74 2.90 5.90
N ILE A 344 24.43 3.31 7.13
CA ILE A 344 24.06 2.46 8.26
C ILE A 344 22.69 2.95 8.74
N ASP A 345 21.71 2.07 8.93
CA ASP A 345 20.33 2.47 9.23
C ASP A 345 19.77 1.60 10.36
N PHE A 346 19.67 2.17 11.56
CA PHE A 346 19.07 1.57 12.74
C PHE A 346 17.72 2.21 13.12
N SER A 347 17.08 2.96 12.23
CA SER A 347 15.78 3.58 12.54
C SER A 347 14.73 2.54 12.94
N VAL A 348 13.81 2.94 13.82
CA VAL A 348 12.78 2.03 14.37
C VAL A 348 13.42 0.82 15.10
N ASN A 349 14.37 1.09 15.98
CA ASN A 349 14.95 0.17 16.94
C ASN A 349 14.84 0.80 18.34
N TYR A 350 15.41 0.22 19.37
CA TYR A 350 15.30 0.72 20.74
C TYR A 350 16.51 1.59 21.12
N LEU A 351 16.66 2.70 20.44
CA LEU A 351 17.69 3.69 20.74
C LEU A 351 17.14 4.67 21.78
N ASP A 352 17.73 4.72 22.97
CA ASP A 352 17.39 5.65 24.05
C ASP A 352 18.23 6.95 23.98
N ASP A 353 18.03 7.84 24.94
CA ASP A 353 18.70 9.13 25.00
C ASP A 353 20.21 9.04 25.19
N VAL A 354 20.67 8.11 26.02
CA VAL A 354 22.11 7.90 26.26
C VAL A 354 22.73 7.31 25.01
N GLY A 355 22.13 6.26 24.49
CA GLY A 355 22.56 5.60 23.27
C GLY A 355 22.60 6.49 22.05
N LEU A 356 21.69 7.47 21.94
CA LEU A 356 21.71 8.43 20.81
C LEU A 356 22.99 9.27 20.80
N SER A 357 23.46 9.77 21.95
CA SER A 357 24.69 10.53 22.04
C SER A 357 25.89 9.70 21.61
N ASP A 358 26.01 8.48 22.10
CA ASP A 358 27.11 7.58 21.76
C ASP A 358 27.02 7.13 20.28
N TYR A 359 25.80 6.87 19.78
CA TYR A 359 25.59 6.60 18.34
C TYR A 359 26.07 7.76 17.49
N GLY A 360 25.79 9.01 17.87
CA GLY A 360 26.30 10.22 17.23
C GLY A 360 27.84 10.27 17.17
N PHE A 361 28.50 9.97 18.31
CA PHE A 361 29.93 9.89 18.39
C PHE A 361 30.52 8.87 17.42
N PHE A 362 29.99 7.65 17.38
CA PHE A 362 30.51 6.61 16.50
C PHE A 362 30.17 6.83 15.04
N ILE A 363 28.92 7.25 14.70
CA ILE A 363 28.49 7.46 13.31
C ILE A 363 29.28 8.61 12.65
N SER A 364 29.69 9.62 13.41
CA SER A 364 30.50 10.74 12.93
C SER A 364 31.88 10.32 12.39
N ARG A 365 32.38 9.16 12.79
CA ARG A 365 33.64 8.60 12.31
C ARG A 365 33.53 7.99 10.92
N PHE A 366 32.30 7.75 10.41
CA PHE A 366 32.09 7.20 9.07
C PHE A 366 31.95 8.33 8.04
N GLN A 367 33.03 8.84 7.50
CA GLN A 367 33.09 10.05 6.66
C GLN A 367 32.27 9.95 5.35
N ASN A 368 32.03 8.76 4.84
CA ASN A 368 31.27 8.55 3.61
C ASN A 368 29.76 8.31 3.82
N ILE A 369 29.22 8.52 5.01
CA ILE A 369 27.79 8.43 5.28
C ILE A 369 27.04 9.47 4.44
N THR A 370 26.04 8.99 3.70
CA THR A 370 25.20 9.82 2.82
C THR A 370 23.78 10.01 3.34
N SER A 371 23.39 9.33 4.40
CA SER A 371 22.01 9.40 4.93
C SER A 371 21.98 9.24 6.44
N LEU A 372 21.36 10.19 7.13
CA LEU A 372 20.98 10.08 8.54
C LEU A 372 19.48 9.83 8.65
N VAL A 373 19.09 8.84 9.44
CA VAL A 373 17.68 8.48 9.67
C VAL A 373 17.44 8.23 11.16
N LEU A 374 16.51 8.96 11.76
CA LEU A 374 16.07 8.78 13.14
C LEU A 374 14.53 8.80 13.19
N SER A 375 13.94 8.03 14.12
CA SER A 375 12.49 7.90 14.22
C SER A 375 12.04 7.52 15.63
N ASP A 376 12.43 8.31 16.65
CA ASP A 376 11.97 8.13 18.02
C ASP A 376 12.04 9.46 18.77
N ARG A 377 11.35 9.55 19.91
CA ARG A 377 11.37 10.75 20.74
C ARG A 377 12.59 10.78 21.65
N PHE A 378 13.43 11.78 21.46
CA PHE A 378 14.63 11.99 22.26
C PHE A 378 14.54 13.27 23.10
N SER A 379 15.35 13.35 24.16
CA SER A 379 15.52 14.57 24.90
C SER A 379 16.30 15.61 24.08
N LYS A 380 16.14 16.89 24.44
CA LYS A 380 16.86 17.98 23.77
C LYS A 380 18.39 17.84 23.88
N ASN A 381 18.86 17.35 25.03
CA ASN A 381 20.30 17.21 25.30
C ASN A 381 20.92 16.09 24.47
N SER A 382 20.27 14.95 24.34
CA SER A 382 20.76 13.83 23.53
C SER A 382 20.78 14.18 22.03
N LEU A 383 19.76 14.88 21.53
CA LEU A 383 19.73 15.40 20.16
C LEU A 383 20.85 16.43 19.91
N LYS A 384 21.05 17.34 20.87
CA LYS A 384 22.17 18.31 20.80
C LYS A 384 23.52 17.59 20.66
N ASN A 385 23.81 16.64 21.52
CA ASN A 385 25.04 15.88 21.48
C ASN A 385 25.19 15.11 20.14
N TYR A 386 24.13 14.43 19.72
CA TYR A 386 24.12 13.72 18.43
C TYR A 386 24.46 14.67 17.26
N PHE A 387 23.84 15.86 17.21
CA PHE A 387 24.11 16.82 16.14
C PHE A 387 25.52 17.40 16.22
N ILE A 388 26.03 17.69 17.42
CA ILE A 388 27.44 18.15 17.61
C ILE A 388 28.42 17.15 16.99
N TYR A 389 28.24 15.86 17.26
CA TYR A 389 29.10 14.85 16.65
C TYR A 389 28.94 14.76 15.13
N CYS A 390 27.68 14.80 14.62
CA CYS A 390 27.39 14.68 13.20
C CYS A 390 27.80 15.90 12.35
N GLN A 391 28.17 17.06 12.95
CA GLN A 391 28.64 18.26 12.22
C GLN A 391 29.83 17.99 11.31
N ASN A 392 30.68 16.99 11.63
CA ASN A 392 31.83 16.63 10.84
C ASN A 392 31.52 15.79 9.60
N LEU A 393 30.28 15.34 9.42
CA LEU A 393 29.83 14.63 8.22
C LEU A 393 29.62 15.62 7.07
N THR A 394 30.28 15.41 5.93
CA THR A 394 30.30 16.36 4.79
C THR A 394 29.65 15.77 3.51
N ASN A 395 29.31 14.48 3.52
CA ASN A 395 28.83 13.76 2.35
C ASN A 395 27.33 13.43 2.38
N LEU A 396 26.55 14.08 3.27
CA LEU A 396 25.15 13.81 3.43
C LEU A 396 24.34 14.27 2.21
N LYS A 397 23.44 13.38 1.76
CA LYS A 397 22.46 13.63 0.71
C LYS A 397 21.03 13.55 1.23
N LYS A 398 20.80 12.83 2.34
CA LYS A 398 19.45 12.59 2.90
C LYS A 398 19.49 12.72 4.41
N ILE A 399 18.59 13.54 4.93
CA ILE A 399 18.30 13.67 6.37
C ILE A 399 16.81 13.41 6.56
N ILE A 400 16.47 12.40 7.36
CA ILE A 400 15.10 11.96 7.58
C ILE A 400 14.89 11.74 9.08
N PHE A 401 14.21 12.68 9.74
CA PHE A 401 13.95 12.67 11.17
C PHE A 401 12.44 12.76 11.42
N TYR A 402 11.84 11.65 11.81
CA TYR A 402 10.42 11.57 12.16
C TYR A 402 10.23 11.59 13.66
N GLN A 403 9.45 12.52 14.18
CA GLN A 403 8.99 12.54 15.57
C GLN A 403 10.13 12.49 16.62
N ILE A 404 11.29 13.07 16.31
CA ILE A 404 12.48 13.04 17.20
C ILE A 404 12.47 14.12 18.27
N ASN A 405 11.40 14.93 18.38
CA ASN A 405 11.27 16.02 19.33
C ASN A 405 12.27 17.16 19.15
N LEU A 406 12.48 17.60 17.89
CA LEU A 406 13.28 18.77 17.58
C LEU A 406 12.74 20.01 18.31
N THR A 407 13.67 20.77 18.92
CA THR A 407 13.42 22.05 19.58
C THR A 407 14.35 23.10 19.03
N GLU A 408 14.09 24.38 19.29
CA GLU A 408 14.95 25.50 18.89
C GLU A 408 16.41 25.29 19.33
N GLU A 409 16.66 24.82 20.55
CA GLU A 409 18.00 24.54 21.06
C GLU A 409 18.74 23.46 20.29
N SER A 410 18.02 22.44 19.78
CA SER A 410 18.67 21.36 19.01
C SER A 410 18.91 21.75 17.56
N THR A 411 18.12 22.66 16.99
CA THR A 411 18.23 23.08 15.59
C THR A 411 19.44 23.94 15.30
N GLU A 412 19.95 24.71 16.28
CA GLU A 412 21.21 25.44 16.15
C GLU A 412 22.36 24.50 15.70
N HIS A 413 22.47 23.32 16.28
CA HIS A 413 23.48 22.35 15.90
C HIS A 413 23.16 21.62 14.59
N LEU A 414 21.89 21.34 14.31
CA LEU A 414 21.47 20.78 13.02
C LEU A 414 21.80 21.73 11.85
N LYS A 415 21.73 23.04 12.06
CA LYS A 415 22.13 24.07 11.09
C LYS A 415 23.57 23.86 10.59
N TYR A 416 24.51 23.57 11.48
CA TYR A 416 25.88 23.31 11.05
C TYR A 416 26.04 22.05 10.19
N ILE A 417 25.28 21.01 10.48
CA ILE A 417 25.24 19.80 9.60
C ILE A 417 24.76 20.20 8.20
N LEU A 418 23.72 21.05 8.11
CA LEU A 418 23.16 21.50 6.83
C LEU A 418 24.13 22.40 6.07
N LEU A 419 24.83 23.32 6.76
CA LEU A 419 25.84 24.20 6.16
C LEU A 419 27.04 23.43 5.59
N ASN A 420 27.47 22.35 6.27
CA ASN A 420 28.59 21.52 5.84
C ASN A 420 28.22 20.57 4.67
N ASN A 421 26.91 20.36 4.38
CA ASN A 421 26.43 19.44 3.36
C ASN A 421 25.63 20.14 2.25
N LYS A 422 26.31 20.73 1.28
CA LYS A 422 25.70 21.50 0.17
C LYS A 422 24.98 20.63 -0.88
N ASN A 423 25.01 19.33 -0.75
CA ASN A 423 24.48 18.36 -1.72
C ASN A 423 23.27 17.57 -1.18
N ILE A 424 22.55 18.09 -0.18
CA ILE A 424 21.36 17.41 0.34
C ILE A 424 20.27 17.42 -0.72
N GLU A 425 19.77 16.25 -1.08
CA GLU A 425 18.70 16.04 -2.05
C GLU A 425 17.34 15.92 -1.38
N LYS A 426 17.32 15.42 -0.12
CA LYS A 426 16.08 15.16 0.61
C LYS A 426 16.21 15.51 2.09
N LEU A 427 15.31 16.40 2.57
CA LEU A 427 15.24 16.80 3.96
C LEU A 427 13.80 16.61 4.47
N ILE A 428 13.60 15.64 5.38
CA ILE A 428 12.31 15.34 6.02
C ILE A 428 12.48 15.45 7.52
N LEU A 429 11.74 16.37 8.13
CA LEU A 429 11.74 16.61 9.58
C LEU A 429 10.33 16.55 10.15
N SER A 430 9.47 15.71 9.60
CA SER A 430 8.03 15.68 9.88
C SER A 430 7.70 15.23 11.30
N THR A 431 6.57 15.74 11.81
CA THR A 431 6.00 15.40 13.13
C THR A 431 6.87 15.86 14.33
N ASN A 432 7.59 16.96 14.15
CA ASN A 432 8.39 17.57 15.19
C ASN A 432 7.68 18.84 15.73
N ARG A 433 6.58 18.65 16.46
CA ARG A 433 5.65 19.72 16.91
C ARG A 433 6.29 20.83 17.75
N ASN A 434 7.45 20.57 18.35
CA ASN A 434 8.19 21.51 19.18
C ASN A 434 9.27 22.30 18.39
N LEU A 435 9.25 22.17 17.05
CA LEU A 435 10.23 22.84 16.19
C LEU A 435 10.11 24.37 16.22
N HIS A 436 8.89 24.89 16.13
CA HIS A 436 8.59 26.33 16.19
C HIS A 436 9.58 27.19 15.39
N ASP A 437 10.18 28.21 16.04
CA ASP A 437 11.15 29.12 15.43
C ASP A 437 12.51 28.45 15.09
N GLY A 438 12.75 27.22 15.53
CA GLY A 438 13.93 26.43 15.13
C GLY A 438 14.02 26.16 13.62
N ILE A 439 12.90 26.33 12.88
CA ILE A 439 12.91 26.31 11.42
C ILE A 439 13.77 27.44 10.82
N ILE A 440 13.98 28.54 11.54
CA ILE A 440 14.82 29.65 11.10
C ILE A 440 16.28 29.19 10.98
N ASP A 441 16.80 28.49 11.99
CA ASP A 441 18.13 27.90 11.93
C ASP A 441 18.26 26.89 10.78
N ILE A 442 17.26 26.04 10.62
CA ILE A 442 17.23 25.07 9.52
C ILE A 442 17.24 25.80 8.17
N SER A 443 16.47 26.87 8.02
CA SER A 443 16.42 27.69 6.83
C SER A 443 17.77 28.32 6.50
N GLN A 444 18.48 28.87 7.49
CA GLN A 444 19.85 29.36 7.33
C GLN A 444 20.82 28.23 6.91
N GLY A 445 20.62 27.02 7.47
CA GLY A 445 21.42 25.84 7.14
C GLY A 445 21.26 25.38 5.71
N ILE A 446 20.09 25.53 5.11
CA ILE A 446 19.79 25.05 3.75
C ILE A 446 19.89 26.14 2.67
N GLU A 447 20.08 27.41 3.02
CA GLU A 447 20.08 28.53 2.08
C GLU A 447 21.02 28.34 0.88
N HIS A 448 22.18 27.71 1.12
CA HIS A 448 23.22 27.44 0.11
C HIS A 448 23.13 26.02 -0.46
N ASN A 449 22.10 25.26 -0.11
CA ASN A 449 21.87 23.91 -0.63
C ASN A 449 21.01 23.97 -1.90
N LEU A 450 21.65 23.98 -3.05
CA LEU A 450 21.00 24.08 -4.36
C LEU A 450 20.55 22.74 -4.96
N LYS A 451 20.69 21.62 -4.23
CA LYS A 451 20.32 20.28 -4.74
C LYS A 451 19.11 19.67 -4.07
N LEU A 452 18.46 20.39 -3.16
CA LEU A 452 17.20 19.93 -2.57
C LEU A 452 16.14 19.72 -3.65
N THR A 453 15.58 18.51 -3.66
CA THR A 453 14.48 18.15 -4.54
C THR A 453 13.19 17.88 -3.76
N HIS A 454 13.30 17.51 -2.49
CA HIS A 454 12.16 17.19 -1.64
C HIS A 454 12.38 17.71 -0.22
N ILE A 455 11.43 18.44 0.29
CA ILE A 455 11.36 18.83 1.71
C ILE A 455 10.00 18.46 2.29
N SER A 456 10.00 18.04 3.57
CA SER A 456 8.76 17.87 4.33
C SER A 456 8.99 18.30 5.78
N PHE A 457 8.17 19.24 6.21
CA PHE A 457 8.08 19.75 7.57
C PHE A 457 6.64 19.60 8.10
N ARG A 458 5.96 18.55 7.67
CA ARG A 458 4.58 18.28 8.09
C ARG A 458 4.48 18.20 9.60
N THR A 459 3.46 18.86 10.20
CA THR A 459 3.19 18.83 11.65
C THR A 459 4.38 19.32 12.49
N CYS A 460 4.96 20.45 12.13
CA CYS A 460 6.13 21.04 12.80
C CYS A 460 5.86 22.38 13.49
N ASN A 461 4.63 22.90 13.39
CA ASN A 461 4.20 24.14 14.06
C ASN A 461 5.06 25.37 13.71
N ILE A 462 5.46 25.53 12.44
CA ILE A 462 6.43 26.54 11.99
C ILE A 462 5.84 27.95 11.83
N GLY A 463 4.53 28.12 11.64
CA GLY A 463 3.85 29.41 11.50
C GLY A 463 4.34 30.27 10.34
N ASP A 464 3.90 31.55 10.34
CA ASP A 464 4.24 32.48 9.26
C ASP A 464 5.73 32.84 9.22
N LYS A 465 6.34 33.12 10.37
CA LYS A 465 7.77 33.45 10.44
C LYS A 465 8.65 32.34 9.89
N GLY A 466 8.32 31.10 10.23
CA GLY A 466 9.05 29.94 9.73
C GLY A 466 8.87 29.74 8.24
N ALA A 467 7.65 29.94 7.72
CA ALA A 467 7.37 29.87 6.28
C ALA A 467 8.12 30.97 5.51
N GLU A 468 8.24 32.18 6.05
CA GLU A 468 9.01 33.27 5.46
C GLU A 468 10.51 32.96 5.40
N ALA A 469 11.08 32.44 6.50
CA ALA A 469 12.48 32.02 6.55
C ALA A 469 12.75 30.90 5.54
N LEU A 470 11.88 29.91 5.48
CA LEU A 470 11.99 28.80 4.54
C LEU A 470 11.88 29.26 3.07
N ALA A 471 10.92 30.13 2.76
CA ALA A 471 10.77 30.72 1.43
C ALA A 471 12.04 31.48 1.00
N SER A 472 12.65 32.21 1.90
CA SER A 472 13.90 32.93 1.65
C SER A 472 15.06 31.99 1.35
N ALA A 473 15.17 30.90 2.10
CA ALA A 473 16.20 29.89 1.90
C ALA A 473 16.04 29.11 0.58
N LEU A 474 14.81 28.88 0.16
CA LEU A 474 14.51 28.10 -1.06
C LEU A 474 14.52 28.95 -2.34
N PHE A 475 14.55 30.27 -2.24
CA PHE A 475 14.46 31.18 -3.38
C PHE A 475 15.46 30.91 -4.52
N LYS A 476 16.67 30.49 -4.17
CA LYS A 476 17.74 30.16 -5.14
C LYS A 476 17.73 28.71 -5.60
N ASN A 477 16.90 27.84 -5.01
CA ASN A 477 16.88 26.43 -5.34
C ASN A 477 15.91 26.14 -6.50
N ILE A 478 16.48 26.02 -7.71
CA ILE A 478 15.71 25.69 -8.91
C ILE A 478 15.38 24.19 -9.07
N PHE A 479 15.91 23.32 -8.20
CA PHE A 479 15.73 21.87 -8.30
C PHE A 479 14.64 21.33 -7.40
N ILE A 480 14.04 22.17 -6.52
CA ILE A 480 12.96 21.72 -5.62
C ILE A 480 11.73 21.30 -6.42
N LYS A 481 11.21 20.13 -6.13
CA LYS A 481 10.07 19.52 -6.83
C LYS A 481 8.88 19.25 -5.92
N GLU A 482 9.15 18.91 -4.67
CA GLU A 482 8.11 18.54 -3.72
C GLU A 482 8.31 19.29 -2.41
N ILE A 483 7.25 19.98 -1.97
CA ILE A 483 7.19 20.71 -0.69
C ILE A 483 5.96 20.25 0.06
N ASP A 484 6.15 19.69 1.27
CA ASP A 484 5.07 19.30 2.18
C ASP A 484 5.18 20.12 3.48
N LEU A 485 4.22 21.03 3.67
CA LEU A 485 4.07 21.92 4.81
C LEU A 485 2.70 21.75 5.49
N ASP A 486 2.09 20.57 5.37
CA ASP A 486 0.81 20.31 6.02
C ASP A 486 0.90 20.46 7.54
N ASP A 487 -0.19 20.92 8.15
CA ASP A 487 -0.36 21.04 9.61
C ASP A 487 0.72 21.91 10.29
N ASN A 488 0.85 23.17 9.85
CA ASN A 488 1.90 24.07 10.32
C ASN A 488 1.46 25.46 10.83
N LYS A 489 0.17 25.73 10.89
CA LYS A 489 -0.36 27.04 11.28
C LYS A 489 0.10 28.21 10.41
N ILE A 490 0.37 27.96 9.14
CA ILE A 490 0.77 28.98 8.17
C ILE A 490 -0.46 29.79 7.76
N GLY A 491 -0.41 31.08 7.92
CA GLY A 491 -1.44 32.03 7.53
C GLY A 491 -1.04 32.89 6.32
N THR A 492 -1.74 34.01 6.15
CA THR A 492 -1.61 34.92 4.98
C THR A 492 -0.18 35.38 4.75
N LYS A 493 0.56 35.83 5.80
CA LYS A 493 1.94 36.34 5.65
C LYS A 493 2.92 35.26 5.21
N GLY A 494 2.82 34.06 5.80
CA GLY A 494 3.68 32.93 5.42
C GLY A 494 3.41 32.49 3.99
N ILE A 495 2.14 32.46 3.57
CA ILE A 495 1.75 32.15 2.19
C ILE A 495 2.25 33.19 1.21
N GLN A 496 2.11 34.48 1.54
CA GLN A 496 2.67 35.56 0.70
C GLN A 496 4.15 35.34 0.43
N ALA A 497 4.94 35.07 1.47
CA ALA A 497 6.39 34.85 1.31
C ALA A 497 6.70 33.60 0.44
N LEU A 498 5.96 32.49 0.62
CA LEU A 498 6.11 31.30 -0.21
C LEU A 498 5.74 31.56 -1.68
N CYS A 499 4.70 32.36 -1.93
CA CYS A 499 4.26 32.69 -3.27
C CYS A 499 5.26 33.65 -3.95
N ASP A 500 5.74 34.65 -3.26
CA ASP A 500 6.66 35.64 -3.81
C ASP A 500 8.03 35.03 -4.18
N LYS A 501 8.47 34.00 -3.45
CA LYS A 501 9.84 33.47 -3.57
C LYS A 501 9.92 32.06 -4.16
N VAL A 502 8.90 31.23 -4.02
CA VAL A 502 8.95 29.82 -4.39
C VAL A 502 7.92 29.43 -5.44
N LEU A 503 6.64 29.58 -5.15
CA LEU A 503 5.57 29.14 -6.05
C LEU A 503 5.57 30.02 -7.34
N GLY A 504 5.61 29.36 -8.49
CA GLY A 504 5.71 30.05 -9.78
C GLY A 504 7.11 30.50 -10.19
N LYS A 505 8.10 30.40 -9.28
CA LYS A 505 9.51 30.76 -9.52
C LYS A 505 10.40 29.55 -9.77
N VAL A 506 10.02 28.38 -9.27
CA VAL A 506 10.76 27.13 -9.41
C VAL A 506 9.91 26.05 -10.06
N SER A 507 10.55 25.02 -10.60
CA SER A 507 9.87 23.87 -11.26
C SER A 507 9.22 22.93 -10.24
N LEU A 508 8.28 23.44 -9.45
CA LEU A 508 7.60 22.70 -8.40
C LEU A 508 6.53 21.78 -9.01
N ILE A 509 6.57 20.50 -8.63
CA ILE A 509 5.64 19.47 -9.11
C ILE A 509 4.50 19.25 -8.10
N SER A 510 4.83 19.29 -6.80
CA SER A 510 3.86 19.04 -5.72
C SER A 510 4.03 20.03 -4.58
N LEU A 511 2.91 20.64 -4.17
CA LEU A 511 2.83 21.53 -3.02
C LEU A 511 1.69 21.08 -2.11
N SER A 512 2.01 20.75 -0.86
CA SER A 512 1.03 20.45 0.18
C SER A 512 1.06 21.50 1.28
N LEU A 513 -0.09 22.14 1.50
CA LEU A 513 -0.35 23.18 2.48
C LEU A 513 -1.66 22.91 3.25
N GLY A 514 -2.08 21.66 3.31
CA GLY A 514 -3.27 21.24 4.05
C GLY A 514 -3.15 21.50 5.56
N HIS A 515 -4.30 21.62 6.24
CA HIS A 515 -4.34 21.86 7.68
C HIS A 515 -3.53 23.07 8.15
N ASN A 516 -3.68 24.20 7.44
CA ASN A 516 -3.05 25.47 7.77
C ASN A 516 -4.12 26.53 8.08
N LEU A 517 -3.75 27.80 8.12
CA LEU A 517 -4.64 28.92 8.44
C LEU A 517 -4.85 29.84 7.22
N ILE A 518 -4.76 29.28 6.02
CA ILE A 518 -4.88 30.04 4.77
C ILE A 518 -6.33 30.50 4.61
N ASP A 519 -6.51 31.78 4.52
CA ASP A 519 -7.79 32.46 4.34
C ASP A 519 -7.97 33.00 2.91
N GLN A 520 -9.01 33.81 2.73
CA GLN A 520 -9.32 34.45 1.46
C GLN A 520 -8.19 35.36 0.96
N GLU A 521 -7.56 36.13 1.86
CA GLU A 521 -6.45 37.01 1.52
C GLU A 521 -5.22 36.21 1.10
N GLY A 522 -4.87 35.17 1.85
CA GLY A 522 -3.77 34.26 1.52
C GLY A 522 -3.96 33.59 0.16
N SER A 523 -5.20 33.25 -0.19
CA SER A 523 -5.53 32.63 -1.48
C SER A 523 -5.24 33.52 -2.70
N VAL A 524 -5.29 34.84 -2.56
CA VAL A 524 -4.94 35.80 -3.65
C VAL A 524 -3.49 35.60 -4.08
N PHE A 525 -2.58 35.45 -3.13
CA PHE A 525 -1.16 35.23 -3.44
C PHE A 525 -0.95 33.88 -4.13
N ILE A 526 -1.63 32.80 -3.68
CA ILE A 526 -1.56 31.52 -4.32
C ILE A 526 -2.12 31.60 -5.75
N GLY A 527 -3.32 32.19 -5.94
CA GLY A 527 -3.95 32.34 -7.25
C GLY A 527 -3.05 33.04 -8.25
N ASN A 528 -2.44 34.20 -7.84
CA ASN A 528 -1.52 34.95 -8.68
C ASN A 528 -0.27 34.14 -9.07
N SER A 529 0.29 33.38 -8.13
CA SER A 529 1.48 32.55 -8.37
C SER A 529 1.18 31.33 -9.25
N LEU A 530 -0.04 30.80 -9.18
CA LEU A 530 -0.48 29.67 -10.03
C LEU A 530 -0.54 30.05 -11.52
N LEU A 531 -0.69 31.34 -11.86
CA LEU A 531 -0.65 31.79 -13.26
C LEU A 531 0.69 31.45 -13.95
N THR A 532 1.77 31.36 -13.19
CA THR A 532 3.13 31.05 -13.66
C THR A 532 3.65 29.68 -13.26
N ALA A 533 2.95 28.96 -12.39
CA ALA A 533 3.35 27.62 -11.90
C ALA A 533 3.04 26.51 -12.95
N ASN A 534 3.74 26.54 -14.07
CA ASN A 534 3.44 25.69 -15.24
C ASN A 534 3.84 24.21 -15.09
N GLU A 535 4.53 23.80 -14.00
CA GLU A 535 4.91 22.40 -13.78
C GLU A 535 4.16 21.75 -12.60
N LEU A 536 3.28 22.49 -11.92
CA LEU A 536 2.57 22.01 -10.75
C LEU A 536 1.51 20.96 -11.13
N GLU A 537 1.68 19.74 -10.65
CA GLU A 537 0.81 18.59 -10.88
C GLU A 537 -0.14 18.29 -9.72
N CYS A 538 0.28 18.59 -8.50
CA CYS A 538 -0.47 18.29 -7.27
C CYS A 538 -0.48 19.53 -6.37
N LEU A 539 -1.69 19.97 -5.98
CA LEU A 539 -1.91 21.04 -5.02
C LEU A 539 -2.88 20.58 -3.94
N ASN A 540 -2.41 20.56 -2.68
CA ASN A 540 -3.25 20.29 -1.53
C ASN A 540 -3.41 21.56 -0.66
N LEU A 541 -4.66 22.03 -0.54
CA LEU A 541 -5.08 23.14 0.30
C LEU A 541 -6.20 22.70 1.26
N SER A 542 -6.38 21.41 1.51
CA SER A 542 -7.43 20.89 2.38
C SER A 542 -7.33 21.42 3.80
N SER A 543 -8.48 21.56 4.48
CA SER A 543 -8.53 22.00 5.89
C SER A 543 -7.86 23.36 6.12
N ASN A 544 -8.28 24.32 5.34
CA ASN A 544 -7.95 25.74 5.48
C ASN A 544 -9.24 26.58 5.66
N LYS A 545 -9.20 27.89 5.41
CA LYS A 545 -10.32 28.82 5.56
C LYS A 545 -10.59 29.60 4.29
N LEU A 546 -10.52 28.93 3.14
CA LEU A 546 -10.57 29.58 1.83
C LEU A 546 -11.91 30.24 1.54
N LYS A 547 -13.03 29.61 1.91
CA LYS A 547 -14.39 29.98 1.53
C LYS A 547 -14.54 30.15 0.00
N ASP A 548 -15.63 30.75 -0.45
CA ASP A 548 -15.87 30.94 -1.89
C ASP A 548 -14.83 31.81 -2.58
N GLU A 549 -14.51 32.95 -1.99
CA GLU A 549 -13.56 33.91 -2.60
C GLU A 549 -12.16 33.28 -2.75
N GLY A 550 -11.74 32.52 -1.74
CA GLY A 550 -10.47 31.80 -1.83
C GLY A 550 -10.48 30.71 -2.91
N CYS A 551 -11.58 29.98 -3.03
CA CYS A 551 -11.75 28.99 -4.09
C CYS A 551 -11.72 29.63 -5.48
N ILE A 552 -12.38 30.79 -5.66
CA ILE A 552 -12.38 31.57 -6.89
C ILE A 552 -10.96 32.03 -7.27
N ASN A 553 -10.18 32.50 -6.31
CA ASN A 553 -8.80 32.93 -6.57
C ASN A 553 -7.93 31.76 -7.05
N ILE A 554 -8.06 30.59 -6.42
CA ILE A 554 -7.35 29.37 -6.84
C ILE A 554 -7.81 28.93 -8.24
N ALA A 555 -9.12 28.92 -8.50
CA ALA A 555 -9.69 28.54 -9.80
C ALA A 555 -9.16 29.44 -10.94
N ASN A 556 -9.15 30.74 -10.72
CA ASN A 556 -8.63 31.72 -11.67
C ASN A 556 -7.13 31.53 -11.92
N GLY A 557 -6.34 31.29 -10.87
CA GLY A 557 -4.92 30.97 -10.98
C GLY A 557 -4.64 29.72 -11.79
N LEU A 558 -5.48 28.71 -11.65
CA LEU A 558 -5.37 27.46 -12.40
C LEU A 558 -5.95 27.53 -13.82
N LYS A 559 -6.66 28.59 -14.20
CA LYS A 559 -7.37 28.67 -15.48
C LYS A 559 -6.50 28.31 -16.70
N ASN A 560 -5.25 28.73 -16.73
CA ASN A 560 -4.31 28.45 -17.83
C ASN A 560 -3.35 27.28 -17.53
N ASN A 561 -3.38 26.71 -16.33
CA ASN A 561 -2.57 25.54 -16.00
C ASN A 561 -3.16 24.28 -16.66
N LEU A 562 -2.41 23.66 -17.58
CA LEU A 562 -2.82 22.43 -18.29
C LEU A 562 -2.26 21.15 -17.68
N ILE A 563 -1.53 21.25 -16.56
CA ILE A 563 -0.71 20.15 -16.03
C ILE A 563 -1.26 19.59 -14.71
N ILE A 564 -2.05 20.39 -13.99
CA ILE A 564 -2.63 19.96 -12.70
C ILE A 564 -3.38 18.63 -12.84
N LYS A 565 -3.08 17.69 -11.97
CA LYS A 565 -3.65 16.33 -11.95
C LYS A 565 -4.48 16.08 -10.71
N GLU A 566 -4.09 16.68 -9.60
CA GLU A 566 -4.66 16.46 -8.29
C GLU A 566 -4.86 17.82 -7.60
N LEU A 567 -6.10 18.11 -7.22
CA LEU A 567 -6.49 19.32 -6.49
C LEU A 567 -7.32 18.90 -5.28
N TYR A 568 -6.84 19.24 -4.09
CA TYR A 568 -7.51 18.97 -2.84
C TYR A 568 -7.92 20.27 -2.15
N LEU A 569 -9.23 20.49 -2.02
CA LEU A 569 -9.89 21.63 -1.39
C LEU A 569 -10.89 21.19 -0.31
N ASP A 570 -10.69 19.99 0.23
CA ASP A 570 -11.55 19.44 1.27
C ASP A 570 -11.54 20.31 2.52
N ASN A 571 -12.69 20.44 3.21
CA ASN A 571 -12.81 21.16 4.48
C ASN A 571 -12.30 22.61 4.41
N ASN A 572 -12.95 23.44 3.58
CA ASN A 572 -12.56 24.84 3.34
C ASN A 572 -13.71 25.83 3.41
N ASP A 573 -14.89 25.46 3.93
CA ASP A 573 -16.11 26.28 3.99
C ASP A 573 -16.56 26.82 2.60
N ILE A 574 -16.30 26.08 1.52
CA ILE A 574 -16.68 26.44 0.16
C ILE A 574 -18.18 26.19 -0.02
N GLU A 575 -18.89 27.18 -0.57
CA GLU A 575 -20.28 27.12 -0.93
C GLU A 575 -20.46 26.98 -2.46
N ASN A 576 -21.70 27.14 -2.95
CA ASN A 576 -22.04 26.97 -4.37
C ASN A 576 -21.26 27.93 -5.30
N LYS A 577 -21.10 29.19 -4.89
CA LYS A 577 -20.43 30.21 -5.71
C LYS A 577 -18.97 29.83 -6.01
N GLY A 578 -18.24 29.39 -5.00
CA GLY A 578 -16.85 28.95 -5.15
C GLY A 578 -16.73 27.70 -6.00
N ALA A 579 -17.61 26.72 -5.79
CA ALA A 579 -17.66 25.49 -6.55
C ALA A 579 -18.01 25.72 -8.04
N ASP A 580 -18.95 26.60 -8.33
CA ASP A 580 -19.36 26.96 -9.69
C ASP A 580 -18.22 27.64 -10.47
N GLU A 581 -17.50 28.57 -9.84
CA GLU A 581 -16.38 29.23 -10.48
C GLU A 581 -15.21 28.26 -10.72
N LEU A 582 -15.00 27.31 -9.80
CA LEU A 582 -14.06 26.20 -10.00
C LEU A 582 -14.45 25.39 -11.24
N GLY A 583 -15.73 25.05 -11.40
CA GLY A 583 -16.26 24.38 -12.59
C GLY A 583 -15.97 25.15 -13.86
N LYS A 584 -16.32 26.46 -13.92
CA LYS A 584 -16.07 27.33 -15.08
C LYS A 584 -14.61 27.38 -15.50
N CYS A 585 -13.71 27.52 -14.53
CA CYS A 585 -12.27 27.62 -14.81
C CYS A 585 -11.62 26.27 -15.18
N LEU A 586 -12.13 25.16 -14.67
CA LEU A 586 -11.47 23.86 -14.79
C LEU A 586 -12.17 22.85 -15.70
N LYS A 587 -13.39 23.13 -16.21
CA LYS A 587 -14.21 22.19 -17.00
C LYS A 587 -13.49 21.56 -18.22
N ASN A 588 -12.52 22.23 -18.79
CA ASN A 588 -11.72 21.73 -19.92
C ASN A 588 -10.38 21.10 -19.50
N LYS A 589 -10.14 20.88 -18.18
CA LYS A 589 -8.88 20.33 -17.66
C LYS A 589 -8.89 18.78 -17.67
N GLU A 590 -8.65 18.23 -18.85
CA GLU A 590 -8.67 16.78 -19.06
C GLU A 590 -7.58 16.02 -18.26
N ASN A 591 -6.54 16.71 -17.78
CA ASN A 591 -5.48 16.14 -16.97
C ASN A 591 -5.80 16.11 -15.48
N LEU A 592 -6.84 16.82 -15.04
CA LEU A 592 -7.27 16.76 -13.65
C LEU A 592 -7.97 15.41 -13.41
N PHE A 593 -7.36 14.56 -12.58
CA PHE A 593 -7.85 13.22 -12.29
C PHE A 593 -8.51 13.09 -10.92
N ILE A 594 -8.09 13.92 -9.98
CA ILE A 594 -8.58 13.90 -8.60
C ILE A 594 -9.02 15.29 -8.20
N LEU A 595 -10.26 15.41 -7.70
CA LEU A 595 -10.79 16.62 -7.08
C LEU A 595 -11.37 16.27 -5.71
N GLY A 596 -10.80 16.86 -4.66
CA GLY A 596 -11.28 16.81 -3.28
C GLY A 596 -12.10 18.08 -2.98
N LEU A 597 -13.37 17.92 -2.64
CA LEU A 597 -14.31 18.96 -2.21
C LEU A 597 -15.11 18.49 -0.99
N SER A 598 -14.69 17.44 -0.29
CA SER A 598 -15.43 16.94 0.87
C SER A 598 -15.44 17.92 2.04
N SER A 599 -16.43 17.77 2.92
CA SER A 599 -16.55 18.58 4.14
C SER A 599 -16.56 20.08 3.84
N ASN A 600 -17.31 20.49 2.81
CA ASN A 600 -17.59 21.89 2.46
C ASN A 600 -19.11 22.18 2.63
N ASN A 601 -19.57 23.35 2.21
CA ASN A 601 -20.95 23.80 2.35
C ASN A 601 -21.70 23.83 1.01
N ILE A 602 -21.33 22.96 0.07
CA ILE A 602 -21.92 22.89 -1.27
C ILE A 602 -23.30 22.25 -1.19
N THR A 603 -24.32 22.95 -1.70
CA THR A 603 -25.69 22.46 -1.75
C THR A 603 -26.15 22.11 -3.17
N GLU A 604 -25.64 22.81 -4.17
CA GLU A 604 -25.96 22.66 -5.59
C GLU A 604 -24.71 22.45 -6.44
N ILE A 605 -24.89 21.85 -7.61
CA ILE A 605 -23.82 21.59 -8.57
C ILE A 605 -24.24 22.18 -9.91
N SER A 606 -23.46 23.14 -10.40
CA SER A 606 -23.68 23.80 -11.68
C SER A 606 -23.39 22.89 -12.88
N GLU A 607 -23.85 23.32 -14.06
CA GLU A 607 -23.55 22.63 -15.32
C GLU A 607 -22.04 22.61 -15.62
N ASP A 608 -21.34 23.72 -15.39
CA ASP A 608 -19.89 23.82 -15.58
C ASP A 608 -19.10 22.84 -14.71
N LEU A 609 -19.51 22.67 -13.44
CA LEU A 609 -18.89 21.72 -12.53
C LEU A 609 -19.21 20.27 -12.93
N THR A 610 -20.41 20.01 -13.46
CA THR A 610 -20.76 18.69 -13.98
C THR A 610 -19.99 18.33 -15.25
N GLU A 611 -19.67 19.28 -16.11
CA GLU A 611 -18.79 19.07 -17.26
C GLU A 611 -17.37 18.64 -16.81
N LEU A 612 -16.85 19.25 -15.74
CA LEU A 612 -15.57 18.85 -15.15
C LEU A 612 -15.61 17.39 -14.67
N PHE A 613 -16.72 16.93 -14.10
CA PHE A 613 -16.87 15.55 -13.61
C PHE A 613 -16.83 14.49 -14.73
N GLU A 614 -17.00 14.88 -15.98
CA GLU A 614 -16.88 13.97 -17.12
C GLU A 614 -15.44 13.44 -17.31
N TRP A 615 -14.44 14.04 -16.66
CA TRP A 615 -13.02 13.68 -16.83
C TRP A 615 -12.37 13.09 -15.59
N LEU A 616 -12.89 13.37 -14.39
CA LEU A 616 -12.29 12.96 -13.13
C LEU A 616 -12.35 11.45 -12.93
N LYS A 617 -11.28 10.88 -12.39
CA LYS A 617 -11.25 9.47 -11.94
C LYS A 617 -11.82 9.31 -10.55
N ILE A 618 -11.54 10.28 -9.68
CA ILE A 618 -11.95 10.29 -8.29
C ILE A 618 -12.54 11.65 -7.98
N ILE A 619 -13.78 11.64 -7.50
CA ILE A 619 -14.45 12.80 -6.93
C ILE A 619 -14.72 12.50 -5.48
N ASN A 620 -14.18 13.32 -4.57
CA ASN A 620 -14.53 13.31 -3.17
C ASN A 620 -15.38 14.55 -2.87
N ILE A 621 -16.68 14.36 -2.72
CA ILE A 621 -17.66 15.41 -2.40
C ILE A 621 -18.49 15.04 -1.17
N ALA A 622 -17.97 14.11 -0.35
CA ALA A 622 -18.59 13.67 0.88
C ALA A 622 -18.76 14.84 1.87
N ASP A 623 -19.69 14.68 2.81
CA ASP A 623 -19.90 15.65 3.90
C ASP A 623 -20.19 17.08 3.42
N ASN A 624 -20.89 17.22 2.28
CA ASN A 624 -21.53 18.45 1.80
C ASN A 624 -23.06 18.32 1.95
N PRO A 625 -23.80 19.41 2.25
CA PRO A 625 -25.25 19.38 2.38
C PRO A 625 -25.95 19.46 0.99
N LEU A 626 -25.61 18.55 0.07
CA LEU A 626 -26.07 18.55 -1.30
C LEU A 626 -27.59 18.38 -1.41
N TYR A 627 -28.26 19.19 -2.24
CA TYR A 627 -29.64 18.98 -2.61
C TYR A 627 -29.79 17.78 -3.57
N PRO A 628 -31.00 17.16 -3.64
CA PRO A 628 -31.25 16.03 -4.52
C PRO A 628 -30.93 16.28 -5.98
N SER A 629 -31.23 17.50 -6.47
CA SER A 629 -30.89 17.96 -7.82
C SER A 629 -29.39 17.88 -8.10
N ALA A 630 -28.58 18.32 -7.16
CA ALA A 630 -27.13 18.28 -7.27
C ALA A 630 -26.61 16.86 -7.43
N ILE A 631 -27.11 15.93 -6.64
CA ILE A 631 -26.73 14.53 -6.70
C ILE A 631 -27.16 13.90 -8.04
N ILE A 632 -28.35 14.26 -8.52
CA ILE A 632 -28.84 13.88 -9.86
C ILE A 632 -27.85 14.34 -10.94
N ASN A 633 -27.45 15.60 -10.90
CA ASN A 633 -26.52 16.19 -11.86
C ASN A 633 -25.14 15.48 -11.83
N ILE A 634 -24.62 15.15 -10.64
CA ILE A 634 -23.38 14.38 -10.50
C ILE A 634 -23.50 13.02 -11.21
N PHE A 635 -24.60 12.31 -11.03
CA PHE A 635 -24.78 10.99 -11.66
C PHE A 635 -24.95 11.08 -13.17
N GLN A 636 -25.68 12.08 -13.66
CA GLN A 636 -25.85 12.28 -15.10
C GLN A 636 -24.53 12.60 -15.80
N SER A 637 -23.71 13.46 -15.21
CA SER A 637 -22.39 13.83 -15.75
C SER A 637 -21.41 12.66 -15.69
N THR A 638 -21.34 11.98 -14.55
CA THR A 638 -20.45 10.84 -14.37
C THR A 638 -20.87 9.62 -15.18
N ALA A 639 -22.14 9.53 -15.62
CA ALA A 639 -22.58 8.49 -16.55
C ALA A 639 -21.85 8.53 -17.90
N ARG A 640 -21.40 9.70 -18.32
CA ARG A 640 -20.59 9.88 -19.53
C ARG A 640 -19.10 9.64 -19.28
N ASN A 641 -18.68 9.55 -18.04
CA ASN A 641 -17.28 9.42 -17.65
C ASN A 641 -16.84 7.96 -17.54
N ARG A 642 -16.14 7.47 -18.53
CA ARG A 642 -15.59 6.10 -18.58
C ARG A 642 -14.41 5.85 -17.62
N LEU A 643 -13.81 6.92 -17.07
CA LEU A 643 -12.70 6.86 -16.11
C LEU A 643 -13.16 6.77 -14.67
N PHE A 644 -14.43 7.04 -14.41
CA PHE A 644 -14.99 7.19 -13.08
C PHE A 644 -15.05 5.85 -12.34
N GLN A 645 -14.38 5.74 -11.20
CA GLN A 645 -14.24 4.47 -10.47
C GLN A 645 -14.92 4.49 -9.10
N LYS A 646 -14.95 5.63 -8.42
CA LYS A 646 -15.41 5.73 -7.04
C LYS A 646 -16.06 7.05 -6.76
N ILE A 647 -17.22 7.00 -6.11
CA ILE A 647 -17.85 8.16 -5.51
C ILE A 647 -18.10 7.92 -4.03
N ARG A 648 -17.91 8.98 -3.24
CA ARG A 648 -18.31 9.03 -1.85
C ARG A 648 -19.12 10.30 -1.64
N PHE A 649 -20.32 10.17 -1.05
CA PHE A 649 -21.15 11.31 -0.67
C PHE A 649 -22.05 10.97 0.52
N LYS A 650 -22.55 12.01 1.19
CA LYS A 650 -23.53 11.93 2.28
C LYS A 650 -24.82 12.60 1.79
N SER A 651 -25.96 11.96 1.94
CA SER A 651 -27.25 12.49 1.52
C SER A 651 -28.40 12.08 2.44
N ASN A 652 -29.22 13.03 2.82
CA ASN A 652 -30.41 12.83 3.65
C ASN A 652 -31.73 12.85 2.87
N ASP A 653 -31.75 12.75 1.52
CA ASP A 653 -32.89 13.18 0.73
C ASP A 653 -33.75 12.12 0.04
N LYS A 654 -35.08 12.40 0.01
CA LYS A 654 -36.16 11.53 -0.48
C LYS A 654 -36.42 11.57 -2.00
N TYR A 655 -35.82 12.45 -2.79
CA TYR A 655 -36.24 12.79 -4.17
C TYR A 655 -35.29 12.37 -5.31
N LEU A 656 -34.32 11.54 -5.08
CA LEU A 656 -33.16 11.25 -5.92
C LEU A 656 -33.38 10.35 -7.17
N PHE A 657 -34.53 10.18 -7.71
CA PHE A 657 -34.99 8.90 -8.29
C PHE A 657 -35.11 8.75 -9.79
N LYS A 658 -35.05 9.80 -10.59
CA LYS A 658 -35.37 9.65 -12.03
C LYS A 658 -34.19 9.64 -12.98
N SER A 659 -33.00 9.92 -12.56
CA SER A 659 -31.85 10.24 -13.44
C SER A 659 -30.61 9.36 -13.31
N MET A 660 -30.62 8.34 -12.44
CA MET A 660 -29.45 7.47 -12.24
C MET A 660 -29.26 6.42 -13.34
N ASN A 661 -29.66 6.69 -14.56
CA ASN A 661 -29.50 5.74 -15.66
C ASN A 661 -28.05 5.70 -16.14
N ALA A 662 -27.41 4.55 -15.90
CA ALA A 662 -26.33 3.97 -16.68
C ALA A 662 -24.91 4.60 -16.54
N ASN A 663 -24.31 4.55 -15.36
CA ASN A 663 -22.85 4.55 -15.29
C ASN A 663 -22.34 3.11 -15.14
N ASP A 664 -22.03 2.47 -16.26
CA ASP A 664 -21.56 1.07 -16.29
C ASP A 664 -20.13 0.89 -15.72
N ASN A 665 -19.41 1.95 -15.38
CA ASN A 665 -18.05 1.86 -14.86
C ASN A 665 -17.95 1.90 -13.32
N LEU A 666 -19.01 2.32 -12.65
CA LEU A 666 -19.04 2.43 -11.20
C LEU A 666 -19.15 1.05 -10.54
N LYS A 667 -18.13 0.65 -9.79
CA LYS A 667 -18.03 -0.66 -9.11
C LYS A 667 -18.24 -0.60 -7.62
N ILE A 668 -17.93 0.52 -6.99
CA ILE A 668 -17.97 0.70 -5.54
C ILE A 668 -18.85 1.90 -5.23
N PHE A 669 -19.87 1.67 -4.43
CA PHE A 669 -20.74 2.74 -3.93
C PHE A 669 -20.62 2.80 -2.40
N ASP A 670 -20.19 3.94 -1.89
CA ASP A 670 -19.95 4.16 -0.47
C ASP A 670 -20.92 5.23 0.06
N LEU A 671 -21.93 4.79 0.78
CA LEU A 671 -22.95 5.62 1.46
C LEU A 671 -22.82 5.51 2.98
N SER A 672 -21.68 5.21 3.49
CA SER A 672 -21.44 5.08 4.93
C SER A 672 -21.65 6.40 5.66
N TYR A 673 -22.08 6.31 6.92
CA TYR A 673 -22.22 7.47 7.82
C TYR A 673 -23.34 8.46 7.40
N ASN A 674 -24.40 7.97 6.77
CA ASN A 674 -25.61 8.74 6.52
C ASN A 674 -26.66 8.38 7.58
N ASP A 675 -27.05 9.29 8.47
CA ASP A 675 -27.88 9.00 9.63
C ASP A 675 -29.29 8.48 9.25
N ASN A 676 -29.82 8.82 8.08
CA ASN A 676 -31.12 8.32 7.56
C ASN A 676 -31.04 8.19 6.03
N ILE A 677 -30.52 7.07 5.57
CA ILE A 677 -30.40 6.82 4.13
C ILE A 677 -31.76 6.59 3.46
N ASN A 678 -31.97 7.16 2.30
CA ASN A 678 -33.15 6.88 1.52
C ASN A 678 -33.03 5.52 0.80
N ILE A 679 -33.84 4.56 1.20
CA ILE A 679 -33.81 3.19 0.68
C ILE A 679 -34.11 3.12 -0.83
N HIS A 680 -34.89 4.05 -1.36
CA HIS A 680 -35.13 4.09 -2.81
C HIS A 680 -33.91 4.54 -3.60
N LEU A 681 -32.99 5.31 -3.01
CA LEU A 681 -31.69 5.59 -3.61
C LEU A 681 -30.91 4.29 -3.85
N ILE A 682 -30.93 3.39 -2.89
CA ILE A 682 -30.26 2.07 -3.00
C ILE A 682 -30.82 1.26 -4.17
N LYS A 683 -32.15 1.33 -4.41
CA LYS A 683 -32.78 0.69 -5.57
C LYS A 683 -32.15 1.12 -6.89
N ASN A 684 -31.96 2.41 -7.07
CA ASN A 684 -31.41 2.96 -8.30
C ASN A 684 -29.92 2.66 -8.47
N ILE A 685 -29.16 2.70 -7.35
CA ILE A 685 -27.73 2.30 -7.33
C ILE A 685 -27.57 0.85 -7.75
N LEU A 686 -28.40 -0.03 -7.21
CA LEU A 686 -28.36 -1.45 -7.55
C LEU A 686 -28.85 -1.74 -8.98
N GLY A 687 -29.58 -0.80 -9.59
CA GLY A 687 -29.93 -0.84 -11.01
C GLY A 687 -28.75 -0.58 -11.95
N LEU A 688 -27.62 -0.08 -11.45
CA LEU A 688 -26.39 0.08 -12.23
C LEU A 688 -25.73 -1.30 -12.45
N LYS A 689 -25.44 -1.63 -13.70
CA LYS A 689 -25.05 -3.00 -14.12
C LYS A 689 -23.79 -3.57 -13.44
N ASN A 690 -22.84 -2.73 -13.03
CA ASN A 690 -21.50 -3.18 -12.59
C ASN A 690 -21.21 -2.93 -11.10
N ILE A 691 -22.19 -2.55 -10.30
CA ILE A 691 -21.99 -2.41 -8.85
C ILE A 691 -21.67 -3.77 -8.23
N SER A 692 -20.46 -3.90 -7.72
CA SER A 692 -19.99 -5.12 -7.07
C SER A 692 -19.78 -4.97 -5.56
N LYS A 693 -19.69 -3.72 -5.05
CA LYS A 693 -19.50 -3.42 -3.63
C LYS A 693 -20.42 -2.29 -3.19
N LEU A 694 -21.16 -2.53 -2.11
CA LEU A 694 -22.09 -1.57 -1.51
C LEU A 694 -21.77 -1.41 -0.03
N TYR A 695 -21.41 -0.19 0.39
CA TYR A 695 -21.06 0.15 1.75
C TYR A 695 -22.14 1.03 2.36
N LEU A 696 -22.80 0.53 3.42
CA LEU A 696 -23.96 1.11 4.09
C LEU A 696 -23.78 1.16 5.62
N GLN A 697 -22.57 1.18 6.11
CA GLN A 697 -22.33 1.19 7.56
C GLN A 697 -22.77 2.52 8.21
N ARG A 698 -23.29 2.44 9.45
CA ARG A 698 -23.73 3.59 10.24
C ARG A 698 -24.79 4.46 9.53
N ASN A 699 -25.90 3.83 9.16
CA ASN A 699 -27.00 4.49 8.44
C ASN A 699 -28.37 4.31 9.11
N ASN A 700 -28.42 3.83 10.35
CA ASN A 700 -29.68 3.53 11.07
C ASN A 700 -30.63 2.58 10.31
N ILE A 701 -30.12 1.75 9.41
CA ILE A 701 -30.88 0.77 8.63
C ILE A 701 -31.55 -0.23 9.58
N ASN A 702 -32.87 -0.34 9.52
CA ASN A 702 -33.69 -1.25 10.31
C ASN A 702 -34.17 -2.48 9.52
N ASP A 703 -34.98 -3.33 10.12
CA ASP A 703 -35.50 -4.57 9.52
C ASP A 703 -36.34 -4.34 8.24
N ASN A 704 -37.15 -3.30 8.21
CA ASN A 704 -37.94 -2.95 7.03
C ASN A 704 -37.08 -2.43 5.89
N ASP A 705 -36.03 -1.70 6.24
CA ASP A 705 -35.09 -1.18 5.24
C ASP A 705 -34.29 -2.32 4.61
N ILE A 706 -33.78 -3.26 5.42
CA ILE A 706 -33.03 -4.40 4.90
C ILE A 706 -33.89 -5.35 4.07
N GLN A 707 -35.21 -5.47 4.39
CA GLN A 707 -36.15 -6.16 3.54
C GLN A 707 -36.16 -5.61 2.12
N ARG A 708 -36.32 -4.29 2.00
CA ARG A 708 -36.33 -3.60 0.70
C ARG A 708 -34.98 -3.70 0.00
N ILE A 709 -33.88 -3.50 0.72
CA ILE A 709 -32.52 -3.63 0.16
C ILE A 709 -32.29 -5.03 -0.40
N SER A 710 -32.67 -6.07 0.34
CA SER A 710 -32.53 -7.47 -0.10
C SER A 710 -33.35 -7.75 -1.36
N GLN A 711 -34.58 -7.24 -1.43
CA GLN A 711 -35.44 -7.34 -2.62
C GLN A 711 -34.80 -6.61 -3.82
N TYR A 712 -34.20 -5.44 -3.62
CA TYR A 712 -33.55 -4.68 -4.69
C TYR A 712 -32.27 -5.36 -5.17
N ILE A 713 -31.48 -5.93 -4.28
CA ILE A 713 -30.28 -6.72 -4.67
C ILE A 713 -30.72 -7.92 -5.52
N LYS A 714 -31.76 -8.63 -5.11
CA LYS A 714 -32.31 -9.76 -5.86
C LYS A 714 -32.81 -9.36 -7.25
N GLN A 715 -33.46 -8.22 -7.35
CA GLN A 715 -34.11 -7.76 -8.59
C GLN A 715 -33.11 -7.14 -9.57
N PHE A 716 -32.12 -6.37 -9.10
CA PHE A 716 -31.34 -5.49 -9.93
C PHE A 716 -29.83 -5.80 -9.95
N SER A 717 -29.28 -6.47 -8.93
CA SER A 717 -27.84 -6.62 -8.76
C SER A 717 -27.43 -8.04 -8.40
N SER A 718 -27.59 -8.95 -9.36
CA SER A 718 -27.12 -10.33 -9.19
C SER A 718 -25.61 -10.44 -9.00
N HIS A 719 -24.81 -9.40 -9.32
CA HIS A 719 -23.37 -9.41 -9.30
C HIS A 719 -22.71 -8.80 -8.04
N LEU A 720 -23.50 -8.42 -7.02
CA LEU A 720 -22.98 -7.82 -5.79
C LEU A 720 -22.10 -8.84 -5.05
N LYS A 721 -20.82 -8.48 -4.82
CA LYS A 721 -19.81 -9.34 -4.18
C LYS A 721 -19.55 -8.98 -2.73
N GLU A 722 -19.75 -7.72 -2.35
CA GLU A 722 -19.47 -7.22 -1.01
C GLU A 722 -20.57 -6.30 -0.52
N LEU A 723 -21.16 -6.64 0.63
CA LEU A 723 -22.20 -5.87 1.33
C LEU A 723 -21.74 -5.58 2.75
N ARG A 724 -21.58 -4.30 3.08
CA ARG A 724 -21.19 -3.83 4.42
C ARG A 724 -22.34 -3.11 5.08
N LEU A 725 -22.81 -3.63 6.18
CA LEU A 725 -23.96 -3.16 6.96
C LEU A 725 -23.64 -2.93 8.44
N GLN A 726 -22.37 -2.84 8.80
CA GLN A 726 -21.99 -2.72 10.21
C GLN A 726 -22.54 -1.45 10.87
N SER A 727 -22.78 -1.55 12.19
CA SER A 727 -23.29 -0.46 13.02
C SER A 727 -24.62 0.14 12.50
N ASN A 728 -25.61 -0.73 12.26
CA ASN A 728 -26.98 -0.39 11.91
C ASN A 728 -27.99 -0.97 12.95
N LEU A 729 -29.28 -0.92 12.66
CA LEU A 729 -30.35 -1.34 13.55
C LEU A 729 -31.03 -2.64 13.08
N ILE A 730 -30.30 -3.50 12.38
CA ILE A 730 -30.84 -4.76 11.82
C ILE A 730 -31.04 -5.77 12.94
N GLY A 731 -32.28 -6.17 13.13
CA GLY A 731 -32.68 -7.12 14.16
C GLY A 731 -32.91 -8.54 13.65
N ILE A 732 -33.71 -9.29 14.41
CA ILE A 732 -34.03 -10.70 14.11
C ILE A 732 -34.80 -10.82 12.78
N ASN A 733 -35.83 -9.99 12.57
CA ASN A 733 -36.63 -10.06 11.34
C ASN A 733 -35.78 -9.66 10.11
N GLY A 734 -34.87 -8.65 10.25
CA GLY A 734 -33.96 -8.28 9.17
C GLY A 734 -33.01 -9.41 8.78
N SER A 735 -32.64 -10.26 9.73
CA SER A 735 -31.79 -11.43 9.46
C SER A 735 -32.44 -12.46 8.53
N GLU A 736 -33.77 -12.57 8.54
CA GLU A 736 -34.50 -13.48 7.65
C GLU A 736 -34.36 -13.05 6.19
N TYR A 737 -34.46 -11.75 5.92
CA TYR A 737 -34.24 -11.18 4.58
C TYR A 737 -32.78 -11.29 4.12
N LEU A 738 -31.82 -11.15 5.03
CA LEU A 738 -30.41 -11.42 4.72
C LEU A 738 -30.15 -12.89 4.44
N ALA A 739 -30.81 -13.79 5.16
CA ALA A 739 -30.72 -15.22 4.93
C ALA A 739 -31.30 -15.62 3.56
N GLU A 740 -32.43 -15.02 3.16
CA GLU A 740 -32.98 -15.19 1.80
C GLU A 740 -32.02 -14.66 0.75
N LEU A 741 -31.44 -13.47 0.97
CA LEU A 741 -30.44 -12.90 0.07
C LEU A 741 -29.24 -13.85 -0.12
N ILE A 742 -28.73 -14.47 0.95
CA ILE A 742 -27.61 -15.44 0.88
C ILE A 742 -27.99 -16.66 0.07
N ARG A 743 -29.24 -17.14 0.19
CA ARG A 743 -29.72 -18.32 -0.57
C ARG A 743 -29.84 -18.04 -2.06
N ASP A 744 -30.26 -16.83 -2.41
CA ASP A 744 -30.60 -16.44 -3.79
C ASP A 744 -29.45 -15.79 -4.56
N ASN A 745 -28.46 -15.23 -3.85
CA ASN A 745 -27.32 -14.53 -4.47
C ASN A 745 -26.04 -15.39 -4.45
N ASN A 746 -25.67 -15.88 -5.63
CA ASN A 746 -24.48 -16.71 -5.78
C ASN A 746 -23.16 -15.90 -5.95
N TYR A 747 -23.21 -14.58 -5.96
CA TYR A 747 -22.01 -13.73 -6.15
C TYR A 747 -21.50 -13.10 -4.86
N LEU A 748 -22.36 -12.99 -3.82
CA LEU A 748 -21.98 -12.36 -2.55
C LEU A 748 -20.87 -13.18 -1.86
N LYS A 749 -19.73 -12.55 -1.63
CA LYS A 749 -18.54 -13.13 -1.00
C LYS A 749 -18.29 -12.61 0.41
N ILE A 750 -18.56 -11.32 0.63
CA ILE A 750 -18.30 -10.63 1.90
C ILE A 750 -19.60 -10.07 2.44
N LEU A 751 -19.98 -10.51 3.64
CA LEU A 751 -21.10 -9.98 4.40
C LEU A 751 -20.59 -9.50 5.76
N ASN A 752 -20.64 -8.19 5.99
CA ASN A 752 -20.32 -7.59 7.27
C ASN A 752 -21.56 -6.99 7.91
N ILE A 753 -22.01 -7.62 8.99
CA ILE A 753 -23.17 -7.22 9.81
C ILE A 753 -22.80 -6.94 11.27
N THR A 754 -21.53 -6.64 11.50
CA THR A 754 -20.97 -6.26 12.80
C THR A 754 -21.81 -5.14 13.46
N ASP A 755 -21.92 -5.15 14.79
CA ASP A 755 -22.64 -4.13 15.58
C ASP A 755 -24.11 -3.90 15.16
N ASN A 756 -24.82 -4.98 14.85
CA ASN A 756 -26.26 -4.97 14.64
C ASN A 756 -26.98 -5.85 15.69
N PRO A 757 -28.22 -5.53 16.11
CA PRO A 757 -28.89 -6.26 17.18
C PRO A 757 -29.59 -7.55 16.70
N LEU A 758 -28.92 -8.38 15.88
CA LEU A 758 -29.49 -9.62 15.34
C LEU A 758 -29.81 -10.68 16.39
N GLN A 759 -29.11 -10.70 17.49
CA GLN A 759 -29.22 -11.70 18.56
C GLN A 759 -28.98 -13.14 18.04
N SER A 760 -29.12 -14.14 18.91
CA SER A 760 -28.84 -15.54 18.55
C SER A 760 -29.78 -16.09 17.46
N LYS A 761 -31.06 -15.72 17.47
CA LYS A 761 -32.04 -16.17 16.47
C LYS A 761 -31.66 -15.66 15.09
N GLY A 762 -31.27 -14.40 14.97
CA GLY A 762 -30.81 -13.83 13.69
C GLY A 762 -29.55 -14.48 13.16
N ILE A 763 -28.58 -14.80 14.04
CA ILE A 763 -27.37 -15.50 13.62
C ILE A 763 -27.66 -16.94 13.19
N ILE A 764 -28.64 -17.61 13.81
CA ILE A 764 -29.12 -18.93 13.36
C ILE A 764 -29.62 -18.87 11.91
N ASN A 765 -30.46 -17.88 11.57
CA ASN A 765 -31.00 -17.70 10.23
C ASN A 765 -29.86 -17.56 9.18
N ILE A 766 -28.85 -16.74 9.48
CA ILE A 766 -27.67 -16.53 8.62
C ILE A 766 -26.86 -17.81 8.46
N CYS A 767 -26.56 -18.51 9.58
CA CYS A 767 -25.76 -19.73 9.55
C CYS A 767 -26.47 -20.84 8.78
N GLU A 768 -27.78 -20.97 8.93
CA GLU A 768 -28.58 -21.95 8.18
C GLU A 768 -28.58 -21.65 6.68
N ALA A 769 -28.73 -20.38 6.29
CA ALA A 769 -28.65 -20.00 4.89
C ALA A 769 -27.29 -20.35 4.27
N ILE A 770 -26.21 -20.04 4.97
CA ILE A 770 -24.84 -20.36 4.50
C ILE A 770 -24.61 -21.88 4.43
N THR A 771 -25.23 -22.66 5.33
CA THR A 771 -25.07 -24.11 5.39
C THR A 771 -25.83 -24.84 4.30
N THR A 772 -27.02 -24.36 3.96
CA THR A 772 -28.00 -25.10 3.12
C THR A 772 -28.01 -24.68 1.65
N SER A 773 -27.44 -23.56 1.29
CA SER A 773 -27.43 -23.00 -0.07
C SER A 773 -26.10 -23.11 -0.80
N LYS A 774 -26.14 -23.04 -2.13
CA LYS A 774 -24.95 -22.96 -2.99
C LYS A 774 -24.36 -21.53 -3.03
N ASN A 775 -24.25 -20.87 -1.88
CA ASN A 775 -23.68 -19.52 -1.79
C ASN A 775 -22.16 -19.49 -1.99
N ASN A 776 -21.60 -18.29 -2.15
CA ASN A 776 -20.16 -18.05 -2.31
C ASN A 776 -19.57 -17.20 -1.17
N ILE A 777 -20.19 -17.17 0.01
CA ILE A 777 -19.67 -16.41 1.15
C ILE A 777 -18.31 -16.95 1.57
N THR A 778 -17.29 -16.08 1.52
CA THR A 778 -15.93 -16.34 1.97
C THR A 778 -15.60 -15.61 3.25
N GLU A 779 -16.31 -14.53 3.56
CA GLU A 779 -16.10 -13.72 4.75
C GLU A 779 -17.44 -13.40 5.42
N LEU A 780 -17.57 -13.78 6.70
CA LEU A 780 -18.72 -13.49 7.53
C LEU A 780 -18.27 -12.80 8.82
N LEU A 781 -18.67 -11.53 8.99
CA LEU A 781 -18.30 -10.71 10.15
C LEU A 781 -19.56 -10.40 10.96
N ILE A 782 -19.64 -10.98 12.18
CA ILE A 782 -20.80 -10.87 13.10
C ILE A 782 -20.38 -10.37 14.49
N ASN A 783 -19.31 -9.58 14.58
CA ASN A 783 -18.89 -9.03 15.87
C ASN A 783 -20.01 -8.14 16.46
N GLY A 784 -20.15 -8.09 17.78
CA GLY A 784 -21.09 -7.18 18.46
C GLY A 784 -22.58 -7.39 18.13
N THR A 785 -22.98 -8.54 17.57
CA THR A 785 -24.39 -8.81 17.18
C THR A 785 -25.30 -9.20 18.33
N LYS A 786 -24.80 -9.17 19.57
CA LYS A 786 -25.52 -9.53 20.81
C LYS A 786 -25.94 -10.99 20.88
N CYS A 787 -25.35 -11.89 20.08
CA CYS A 787 -25.64 -13.31 20.13
C CYS A 787 -24.95 -13.99 21.33
N ASN A 788 -25.50 -15.13 21.76
CA ASN A 788 -25.05 -15.94 22.90
C ASN A 788 -24.94 -17.43 22.51
N ASP A 789 -24.75 -18.30 23.47
CA ASP A 789 -24.53 -19.74 23.25
C ASP A 789 -25.68 -20.45 22.53
N TYR A 790 -26.87 -19.89 22.47
CA TYR A 790 -28.04 -20.48 21.80
C TYR A 790 -27.80 -20.71 20.29
N CYS A 791 -26.95 -19.90 19.64
CA CYS A 791 -26.63 -20.05 18.22
C CYS A 791 -25.38 -20.89 17.94
N VAL A 792 -24.63 -21.30 18.95
CA VAL A 792 -23.32 -21.96 18.78
C VAL A 792 -23.40 -23.25 17.98
N GLU A 793 -24.47 -24.05 18.17
CA GLU A 793 -24.62 -25.30 17.43
C GLU A 793 -24.76 -25.08 15.92
N LYS A 794 -25.46 -24.03 15.51
CA LYS A 794 -25.63 -23.68 14.10
C LYS A 794 -24.36 -23.08 13.52
N ILE A 795 -23.61 -22.26 14.29
CA ILE A 795 -22.27 -21.78 13.91
C ILE A 795 -21.36 -22.98 13.67
N ASN A 796 -21.33 -23.95 14.57
CA ASN A 796 -20.51 -25.13 14.43
C ASN A 796 -20.86 -25.96 13.22
N LYS A 797 -22.16 -26.15 12.97
CA LYS A 797 -22.64 -26.86 11.78
C LYS A 797 -22.19 -26.14 10.50
N MET A 798 -22.32 -24.83 10.45
CA MET A 798 -21.85 -24.01 9.34
C MET A 798 -20.34 -24.16 9.13
N LEU A 799 -19.53 -23.99 10.16
CA LEU A 799 -18.06 -24.07 10.07
C LEU A 799 -17.57 -25.48 9.65
N ARG A 800 -18.30 -26.56 10.00
CA ARG A 800 -17.94 -27.93 9.59
C ARG A 800 -18.32 -28.23 8.14
N ILE A 801 -19.45 -27.75 7.68
CA ILE A 801 -20.03 -28.13 6.38
C ILE A 801 -19.56 -27.19 5.27
N ASN A 802 -19.49 -25.87 5.52
CA ASN A 802 -19.15 -24.90 4.50
C ASN A 802 -17.65 -24.93 4.19
N LYS A 803 -17.31 -25.25 2.92
CA LYS A 803 -15.91 -25.34 2.44
C LYS A 803 -15.43 -24.06 1.71
N LYS A 804 -16.20 -22.99 1.71
CA LYS A 804 -15.85 -21.73 1.06
C LYS A 804 -15.45 -20.62 2.05
N LEU A 805 -15.98 -20.68 3.28
CA LEU A 805 -15.72 -19.66 4.31
C LEU A 805 -14.23 -19.65 4.70
N ARG A 806 -13.62 -18.48 4.62
CA ARG A 806 -12.20 -18.24 4.94
C ARG A 806 -12.02 -17.36 6.17
N ILE A 807 -12.92 -16.41 6.38
CA ILE A 807 -12.86 -15.47 7.49
C ILE A 807 -14.18 -15.53 8.26
N PHE A 808 -14.08 -15.80 9.56
CA PHE A 808 -15.20 -15.77 10.48
C PHE A 808 -14.84 -14.95 11.73
N THR A 809 -15.58 -13.87 11.99
CA THR A 809 -15.37 -13.06 13.17
C THR A 809 -16.67 -12.92 13.96
N ALA A 810 -16.60 -13.22 15.25
CA ALA A 810 -17.74 -13.20 16.16
C ALA A 810 -17.36 -12.64 17.56
N ALA A 811 -16.35 -11.79 17.59
CA ALA A 811 -15.91 -11.11 18.81
C ALA A 811 -16.98 -10.16 19.37
N GLU A 812 -16.82 -9.70 20.62
CA GLU A 812 -17.71 -8.72 21.30
C GLU A 812 -19.19 -9.18 21.39
N ASN A 813 -19.43 -10.50 21.37
CA ASN A 813 -20.74 -11.10 21.55
C ASN A 813 -20.95 -11.59 23.01
N LYS A 814 -22.08 -12.21 23.33
CA LYS A 814 -22.45 -12.68 24.67
C LYS A 814 -22.19 -14.19 24.84
N PHE A 815 -21.18 -14.74 24.17
CA PHE A 815 -20.81 -16.14 24.35
C PHE A 815 -20.22 -16.37 25.74
N THR A 816 -20.54 -17.52 26.35
CA THR A 816 -19.88 -18.01 27.57
C THR A 816 -18.59 -18.76 27.23
N ASN A 817 -17.82 -19.14 28.25
CA ASN A 817 -16.64 -19.99 28.09
C ASN A 817 -16.95 -21.29 27.33
N LYS A 818 -18.09 -21.95 27.67
CA LYS A 818 -18.53 -23.17 26.98
C LYS A 818 -18.88 -22.92 25.50
N GLY A 819 -19.52 -21.80 25.22
CA GLY A 819 -19.89 -21.42 23.84
C GLY A 819 -18.65 -21.21 22.98
N VAL A 820 -17.67 -20.46 23.48
CA VAL A 820 -16.41 -20.19 22.78
C VAL A 820 -15.61 -21.48 22.57
N ASP A 821 -15.41 -22.31 23.63
CA ASP A 821 -14.70 -23.59 23.49
C ASP A 821 -15.37 -24.50 22.45
N LYS A 822 -16.71 -24.55 22.45
CA LYS A 822 -17.47 -25.35 21.48
C LYS A 822 -17.31 -24.84 20.04
N ILE A 823 -17.22 -23.51 19.81
CA ILE A 823 -16.91 -22.95 18.48
C ILE A 823 -15.47 -23.32 18.08
N LEU A 824 -14.51 -23.11 18.97
CA LEU A 824 -13.10 -23.41 18.72
C LEU A 824 -12.84 -24.89 18.44
N SER A 825 -13.64 -25.81 19.03
CA SER A 825 -13.53 -27.24 18.77
C SER A 825 -13.71 -27.61 17.31
N THR A 826 -14.39 -26.77 16.51
CA THR A 826 -14.54 -26.98 15.06
C THR A 826 -13.23 -26.86 14.30
N LEU A 827 -12.25 -26.15 14.85
CA LEU A 827 -10.91 -26.00 14.24
C LEU A 827 -10.18 -27.36 14.09
N ARG A 828 -10.57 -28.37 14.86
CA ARG A 828 -10.02 -29.71 14.77
C ARG A 828 -10.28 -30.38 13.41
N THR A 829 -11.41 -30.05 12.78
CA THR A 829 -11.88 -30.68 11.55
C THR A 829 -12.10 -29.68 10.40
N ASN A 830 -12.06 -28.38 10.68
CA ASN A 830 -12.18 -27.35 9.63
C ASN A 830 -10.84 -27.13 8.96
N ASP A 831 -10.80 -27.37 7.66
CA ASP A 831 -9.61 -27.29 6.80
C ASP A 831 -9.63 -26.09 5.82
N THR A 832 -10.56 -25.18 6.00
CA THR A 832 -10.79 -24.08 5.04
C THR A 832 -10.69 -22.70 5.64
N LEU A 833 -10.94 -22.58 6.97
CA LEU A 833 -10.93 -21.29 7.64
C LEU A 833 -9.49 -20.77 7.80
N LEU A 834 -9.24 -19.55 7.36
CA LEU A 834 -7.94 -18.88 7.44
C LEU A 834 -7.85 -17.93 8.64
N GLN A 835 -8.99 -17.36 9.04
CA GLN A 835 -9.07 -16.42 10.16
C GLN A 835 -10.30 -16.67 11.03
N ILE A 836 -10.06 -16.65 12.35
CA ILE A 836 -11.12 -16.65 13.35
C ILE A 836 -10.87 -15.57 14.41
N SER A 837 -11.95 -14.86 14.82
CA SER A 837 -11.94 -13.87 15.90
C SER A 837 -13.09 -14.12 16.87
N LEU A 838 -12.81 -14.33 18.17
CA LEU A 838 -13.77 -14.77 19.19
C LEU A 838 -13.55 -14.14 20.57
N GLY A 839 -12.99 -12.97 20.68
CA GLY A 839 -12.76 -12.31 21.97
C GLY A 839 -14.00 -11.60 22.54
N ASN A 840 -14.21 -11.64 23.85
CA ASN A 840 -15.16 -10.78 24.54
C ASN A 840 -14.86 -10.65 26.06
N LYS A 841 -15.31 -9.60 26.71
CA LYS A 841 -15.03 -9.28 28.13
C LYS A 841 -15.69 -10.21 29.16
N TYR A 842 -16.62 -11.06 28.75
CA TYR A 842 -17.39 -11.96 29.64
C TYR A 842 -16.76 -13.35 29.79
N ILE A 843 -15.74 -13.69 28.98
CA ILE A 843 -15.05 -14.98 29.03
C ILE A 843 -13.69 -14.84 29.73
N ASN A 844 -13.11 -15.98 30.07
CA ASN A 844 -11.82 -16.08 30.73
C ASN A 844 -11.01 -17.28 30.19
N SER A 845 -9.88 -17.56 30.79
CA SER A 845 -8.96 -18.63 30.41
C SER A 845 -9.61 -20.00 30.18
N THR A 846 -10.69 -20.32 30.90
CA THR A 846 -11.35 -21.63 30.74
C THR A 846 -11.99 -21.84 29.35
N ALA A 847 -12.29 -20.75 28.64
CA ALA A 847 -12.78 -20.83 27.25
C ALA A 847 -11.74 -21.34 26.27
N PHE A 848 -10.46 -21.35 26.66
CA PHE A 848 -9.32 -21.60 25.77
C PHE A 848 -8.45 -22.77 26.23
N GLU A 849 -8.89 -23.52 27.28
CA GLU A 849 -8.12 -24.65 27.83
C GLU A 849 -7.76 -25.70 26.77
N ASN A 850 -8.67 -25.96 25.86
CA ASN A 850 -8.52 -26.98 24.81
C ASN A 850 -8.02 -26.37 23.47
N LEU A 851 -7.84 -25.08 23.38
CA LEU A 851 -7.49 -24.41 22.13
C LEU A 851 -6.17 -24.90 21.54
N ALA A 852 -5.17 -25.14 22.38
CA ALA A 852 -3.89 -25.68 21.95
C ALA A 852 -4.04 -27.08 21.29
N ASP A 853 -4.91 -27.92 21.84
CA ASP A 853 -5.22 -29.22 21.27
C ASP A 853 -5.95 -29.10 19.93
N TYR A 854 -6.95 -28.22 19.82
CA TYR A 854 -7.66 -27.99 18.57
C TYR A 854 -6.74 -27.49 17.44
N LEU A 855 -5.83 -26.58 17.76
CA LEU A 855 -4.89 -26.01 16.80
C LEU A 855 -3.75 -26.96 16.42
N SER A 856 -3.42 -27.94 17.26
CA SER A 856 -2.37 -28.92 16.93
C SER A 856 -2.72 -29.78 15.70
N PHE A 857 -4.00 -29.97 15.45
CA PHE A 857 -4.53 -30.70 14.28
C PHE A 857 -4.92 -29.80 13.10
N ASN A 858 -5.09 -28.51 13.33
CA ASN A 858 -5.53 -27.58 12.28
C ASN A 858 -4.40 -27.24 11.31
N LYS A 859 -4.67 -27.38 10.01
CA LYS A 859 -3.72 -27.14 8.92
C LYS A 859 -4.12 -25.99 8.00
N SER A 860 -5.10 -25.16 8.37
CA SER A 860 -5.59 -24.08 7.52
C SER A 860 -5.52 -22.69 8.17
N LEU A 861 -5.70 -22.60 9.49
CA LEU A 861 -5.81 -21.31 10.17
C LEU A 861 -4.48 -20.56 10.16
N LEU A 862 -4.53 -19.32 9.66
CA LEU A 862 -3.40 -18.38 9.60
C LEU A 862 -3.49 -17.29 10.66
N PHE A 863 -4.71 -16.83 10.98
CA PHE A 863 -4.98 -15.73 11.90
C PHE A 863 -5.89 -16.17 13.04
N LEU A 864 -5.42 -16.01 14.27
CA LEU A 864 -6.19 -16.21 15.47
C LEU A 864 -6.30 -14.88 16.23
N GLU A 865 -7.53 -14.45 16.52
CA GLU A 865 -7.76 -13.24 17.29
C GLU A 865 -8.64 -13.54 18.50
N ILE A 866 -8.09 -13.26 19.71
CA ILE A 866 -8.73 -13.49 21.00
C ILE A 866 -8.46 -12.27 21.90
N LYS A 867 -9.10 -11.15 21.54
CA LYS A 867 -8.92 -9.90 22.28
C LYS A 867 -9.80 -9.86 23.53
N SER A 868 -9.36 -9.12 24.57
CA SER A 868 -10.16 -8.75 25.75
C SER A 868 -10.90 -9.92 26.39
N SER A 869 -10.25 -11.06 26.59
CA SER A 869 -10.83 -12.34 26.99
C SER A 869 -10.28 -12.86 28.32
N LYS A 870 -9.62 -12.03 29.11
CA LYS A 870 -9.03 -12.38 30.41
C LYS A 870 -8.17 -13.65 30.39
N ILE A 871 -7.43 -13.89 29.29
CA ILE A 871 -6.50 -15.01 29.16
C ILE A 871 -5.31 -14.77 30.08
N THR A 872 -4.90 -15.83 30.78
CA THR A 872 -3.74 -15.86 31.68
C THR A 872 -2.55 -16.57 31.06
N ASP A 873 -1.40 -16.48 31.70
CA ASP A 873 -0.14 -17.06 31.25
C ASP A 873 -0.20 -18.58 31.03
N ASP A 874 -1.03 -19.30 31.78
CA ASP A 874 -1.14 -20.76 31.62
C ASP A 874 -1.66 -21.18 30.25
N ILE A 875 -2.65 -20.45 29.73
CA ILE A 875 -3.17 -20.71 28.39
C ILE A 875 -2.11 -20.36 27.33
N ILE A 876 -1.41 -19.26 27.55
CA ILE A 876 -0.34 -18.83 26.63
C ILE A 876 0.81 -19.84 26.60
N LYS A 877 1.19 -20.40 27.74
CA LYS A 877 2.19 -21.49 27.83
C LYS A 877 1.75 -22.73 27.07
N LYS A 878 0.45 -23.12 27.14
CA LYS A 878 -0.12 -24.23 26.37
C LYS A 878 -0.10 -23.92 24.86
N LEU A 879 -0.52 -22.74 24.45
CA LEU A 879 -0.47 -22.30 23.05
C LEU A 879 0.95 -22.28 22.51
N ALA A 880 1.90 -21.77 23.29
CA ALA A 880 3.30 -21.75 22.91
C ALA A 880 3.87 -23.16 22.66
N LYS A 881 3.53 -24.13 23.50
CA LYS A 881 3.92 -25.55 23.31
C LYS A 881 3.30 -26.11 22.02
N MET A 882 2.04 -25.83 21.74
CA MET A 882 1.34 -26.24 20.52
C MET A 882 2.03 -25.70 19.25
N LEU A 883 2.55 -24.46 19.30
CA LEU A 883 3.25 -23.85 18.18
C LEU A 883 4.52 -24.62 17.75
N LEU A 884 5.07 -25.52 18.56
CA LEU A 884 6.13 -26.41 18.11
C LEU A 884 5.68 -27.35 16.98
N PHE A 885 4.40 -27.70 16.95
CA PHE A 885 3.81 -28.68 16.04
C PHE A 885 2.98 -28.04 14.94
N ASN A 886 2.25 -26.96 15.25
CA ASN A 886 1.45 -26.24 14.26
C ASN A 886 2.35 -25.45 13.30
N LYS A 887 2.22 -25.74 12.01
CA LYS A 887 3.03 -25.14 10.92
C LYS A 887 2.27 -24.13 10.06
N THR A 888 1.02 -23.78 10.42
CA THR A 888 0.14 -22.95 9.61
C THR A 888 -0.17 -21.62 10.25
N LEU A 889 -0.39 -21.58 11.56
CA LEU A 889 -0.74 -20.36 12.26
C LEU A 889 0.41 -19.33 12.14
N SER A 890 0.07 -18.14 11.65
CA SER A 890 1.06 -17.10 11.35
C SER A 890 0.87 -15.83 12.17
N TYR A 891 -0.37 -15.54 12.58
CA TYR A 891 -0.72 -14.33 13.32
C TYR A 891 -1.60 -14.67 14.51
N ILE A 892 -1.25 -14.14 15.69
CA ILE A 892 -2.04 -14.26 16.91
C ILE A 892 -2.25 -12.86 17.48
N ASN A 893 -3.51 -12.50 17.74
CA ASN A 893 -3.85 -11.25 18.38
C ASN A 893 -4.52 -11.53 19.73
N ILE A 894 -3.82 -11.22 20.81
CA ILE A 894 -4.22 -11.43 22.18
C ILE A 894 -4.23 -10.13 23.01
N ILE A 895 -4.42 -8.99 22.32
CA ILE A 895 -4.49 -7.68 22.98
C ILE A 895 -5.59 -7.62 24.02
N GLY A 896 -5.35 -6.93 25.15
CA GLY A 896 -6.34 -6.71 26.20
C GLY A 896 -6.63 -7.94 27.07
N ASN A 897 -5.69 -8.86 27.20
CA ASN A 897 -5.75 -10.01 28.11
C ASN A 897 -4.92 -9.81 29.39
N LEU A 898 -4.99 -10.75 30.34
CA LEU A 898 -4.32 -10.69 31.64
C LEU A 898 -2.93 -11.36 31.59
N LEU A 899 -2.13 -10.99 30.62
CA LEU A 899 -0.81 -11.56 30.42
C LEU A 899 0.21 -10.82 31.27
N THR A 900 1.11 -11.59 31.91
CA THR A 900 2.26 -11.06 32.62
C THR A 900 3.54 -11.24 31.79
N ARG A 901 4.62 -10.66 32.29
CA ARG A 901 5.97 -10.82 31.72
C ARG A 901 6.38 -12.29 31.61
N GLU A 902 6.09 -13.10 32.62
CA GLU A 902 6.47 -14.52 32.62
C GLU A 902 5.77 -15.33 31.54
N GLY A 903 4.47 -15.03 31.29
CA GLY A 903 3.70 -15.69 30.23
C GLY A 903 4.31 -15.45 28.86
N ILE A 904 4.72 -14.22 28.61
CA ILE A 904 5.28 -13.81 27.32
C ILE A 904 6.70 -14.36 27.15
N ILE A 905 7.55 -14.31 28.16
CA ILE A 905 8.89 -14.92 28.10
C ILE A 905 8.77 -16.43 27.84
N SER A 906 7.85 -17.10 28.55
CA SER A 906 7.58 -18.52 28.34
C SER A 906 7.15 -18.84 26.92
N MET A 907 6.32 -17.97 26.33
CA MET A 907 5.89 -18.09 24.92
C MET A 907 7.08 -17.95 23.96
N GLY A 908 7.97 -17.02 24.19
CA GLY A 908 9.14 -16.77 23.35
C GLY A 908 10.11 -17.94 23.27
N GLN A 909 10.28 -18.69 24.38
CA GLN A 909 11.14 -19.89 24.39
C GLN A 909 10.69 -20.95 23.37
N TYR A 910 9.39 -21.03 23.08
CA TYR A 910 8.83 -21.97 22.12
C TYR A 910 8.71 -21.37 20.72
N LEU A 911 8.49 -20.06 20.62
CA LEU A 911 8.40 -19.36 19.34
C LEU A 911 9.68 -19.43 18.51
N ASN A 912 10.83 -19.44 19.16
CA ASN A 912 12.12 -19.59 18.48
C ASN A 912 12.25 -20.92 17.70
N LYS A 913 11.41 -21.92 18.01
CA LYS A 913 11.36 -23.20 17.31
C LYS A 913 10.22 -23.31 16.30
N ASN A 914 9.34 -22.33 16.23
CA ASN A 914 8.22 -22.28 15.27
C ASN A 914 8.58 -21.42 14.07
N LYS A 915 8.43 -21.96 12.86
CA LYS A 915 8.75 -21.26 11.60
C LYS A 915 7.55 -20.56 10.96
N SER A 916 6.33 -20.80 11.44
CA SER A 916 5.09 -20.29 10.81
C SER A 916 4.60 -18.98 11.44
N ILE A 917 4.85 -18.74 12.72
CA ILE A 917 4.40 -17.52 13.38
C ILE A 917 5.19 -16.32 12.86
N LYS A 918 4.45 -15.34 12.33
CA LYS A 918 4.98 -14.07 11.83
C LYS A 918 4.83 -12.96 12.85
N GLN A 919 3.73 -12.96 13.59
CA GLN A 919 3.42 -11.86 14.48
C GLN A 919 2.46 -12.31 15.61
N ILE A 920 2.73 -11.84 16.81
CA ILE A 920 1.83 -11.91 17.93
C ILE A 920 1.62 -10.49 18.45
N LEU A 921 0.37 -10.04 18.45
CA LEU A 921 -0.02 -8.77 19.04
C LEU A 921 -0.47 -9.00 20.47
N ALA A 922 0.24 -8.41 21.43
CA ALA A 922 -0.10 -8.45 22.84
C ALA A 922 -0.04 -7.04 23.43
N LEU A 923 -0.93 -6.73 24.37
CA LEU A 923 -0.85 -5.52 25.19
C LEU A 923 -0.53 -5.98 26.61
N LEU A 924 0.56 -5.53 27.15
CA LEU A 924 0.94 -5.77 28.53
C LEU A 924 0.57 -4.58 29.38
N ASN A 925 0.05 -4.84 30.59
CA ASN A 925 0.06 -3.89 31.68
C ASN A 925 1.47 -3.86 32.33
N VAL A 926 2.47 -3.50 31.54
CA VAL A 926 3.87 -3.42 31.98
C VAL A 926 4.32 -1.98 31.97
N GLU A 927 5.13 -1.59 32.92
CA GLU A 927 5.76 -0.27 32.90
C GLU A 927 6.65 -0.15 31.64
N ARG A 928 6.71 1.04 31.05
CA ARG A 928 7.41 1.29 29.77
C ARG A 928 8.88 0.85 29.75
N ASP A 929 9.51 0.77 30.90
CA ASP A 929 10.91 0.40 31.08
C ASP A 929 11.17 -1.12 30.94
N GLU A 930 10.15 -1.95 31.08
CA GLU A 930 10.24 -3.40 30.94
C GLU A 930 9.94 -3.93 29.53
N GLU A 931 9.30 -3.11 28.71
CA GLU A 931 8.92 -3.47 27.34
C GLU A 931 10.12 -3.89 26.44
N PRO A 932 11.29 -3.22 26.50
CA PRO A 932 12.47 -3.60 25.74
C PRO A 932 13.02 -4.98 26.11
N LEU A 933 13.03 -5.32 27.40
CA LEU A 933 13.52 -6.61 27.91
C LEU A 933 12.66 -7.79 27.45
N ILE A 934 11.35 -7.57 27.34
CA ILE A 934 10.42 -8.61 26.88
C ILE A 934 10.52 -8.76 25.36
N LYS A 935 10.64 -7.66 24.63
CA LYS A 935 10.83 -7.69 23.18
C LYS A 935 12.17 -8.32 22.79
N SER A 936 13.22 -8.12 23.56
CA SER A 936 14.54 -8.74 23.33
C SER A 936 14.49 -10.28 23.42
N SER A 937 13.65 -10.81 24.30
CA SER A 937 13.49 -12.28 24.43
C SER A 937 12.47 -12.88 23.45
N ASN A 938 11.62 -12.05 22.79
CA ASN A 938 10.48 -12.54 22.00
C ASN A 938 10.15 -11.67 20.78
N PRO A 939 10.94 -11.77 19.72
CA PRO A 939 10.87 -10.88 18.55
C PRO A 939 9.58 -10.99 17.72
N HIS A 940 8.78 -12.04 17.92
CA HIS A 940 7.48 -12.21 17.24
C HIS A 940 6.33 -11.47 17.95
N ILE A 941 6.59 -10.91 19.15
CA ILE A 941 5.56 -10.26 19.95
C ILE A 941 5.65 -8.75 19.76
N ILE A 942 4.58 -8.16 19.27
CA ILE A 942 4.43 -6.71 19.11
C ILE A 942 3.50 -6.19 20.19
N PHE A 943 3.96 -5.20 20.93
CA PHE A 943 3.18 -4.47 21.90
C PHE A 943 2.61 -3.21 21.23
N ASN A 944 1.30 -3.05 21.29
CA ASN A 944 0.64 -1.84 20.78
C ASN A 944 0.22 -0.94 21.93
#